data_dbfd693d5b62e0169ef1cc83465842fd
#
_entry.id   dbfd693d5b62e0169ef1cc83465842fd
#
_cell.length_a   1.000
_cell.length_b   1.000
_cell.length_c   1.000
_cell.angle_alpha   90.00
_cell.angle_beta   90.00
_cell.angle_gamma   90.00
#
_symmetry.space_group_name_H-M   'P 1'
#
loop_
_entity.id
_entity.type
_entity.pdbx_description
1 polymer ?
#
loop_
_entity_poly.entity_id
_entity_poly.type
_entity_poly.pdbx_seq_one_letter_code
_entity_poly.pdbx_strand_id
1 'polypeptide(L)'
;TVKVGNSSILQKTEYDTKGNETTKTDGNGDQISYAYDDQNRVTEITQGGQKTKVSYQVNSDGSTTTSVTDANGHVKQETASASGSVTTTSDLGDGSESITTKYTYDDRGNKISEVYANGAKKTYEYNSRNLVVKTQSYDKEGTKTLISRYRYDDYGQLLEMTDYRVSSETETAYRYTEYTYDQRGRITAFAEISQNAQPTADDIKAHQIRYTYNEDGNLSKVSYPTTKDGIQSLSYIYDENGWLQEIKGELHSNGQTTEKVLRSYSYDAYGKVKEIKDYRNRLKNGAQAVQKIYTYDSFDRVKEMTYTDLETGKVMESYRYSYDKNSNITEKTEVNNYPKEEKDKVNETKAYTYDALGRLTKTVTTDHKNDDRTKTVTYTYDKAGNRTKEDDGTTQTAYTYNGLDQLQTATKEKGTAVDEVRQYSYDANGNQTDVKNTKTGQTESYTYDAENRLSKVAVTDKDGKTAVIQQNRYNGEGQRIQKVEGSKTTNYYYQDGVVSYTTDGENSQTSQNLIGTDGNILATQRYGSDHTDYLLYHKDIQGSTTSLVKEDGSADATYRYTDFGETTINGDNKAENEVCYTGGIYDHSTGLYYLNARYYNPEDGRFVTEDTYRGETAKPETGHLYAYCANNPVNYVDPSGHKAKIVIYYNKNTIKI
;
A
#
# COMPACT_ATOMS: atom_id res chain seq x y z
N THR A 1 30.95 4.13 13.32
CA THR A 1 31.25 3.65 11.95
C THR A 1 30.89 2.18 11.84
N VAL A 2 30.05 1.82 10.87
CA VAL A 2 29.73 0.44 10.50
C VAL A 2 30.56 0.09 9.28
N LYS A 3 31.25 -1.06 9.30
CA LYS A 3 32.13 -1.51 8.21
C LYS A 3 31.85 -2.95 7.83
N VAL A 4 32.11 -3.30 6.56
CA VAL A 4 32.21 -4.67 6.08
C VAL A 4 33.67 -5.00 5.82
N GLY A 5 34.19 -5.99 6.55
CA GLY A 5 35.63 -6.30 6.51
C GLY A 5 36.48 -5.09 6.91
N ASN A 6 37.73 -5.07 6.42
CA ASN A 6 38.70 -4.01 6.77
C ASN A 6 38.63 -2.75 5.87
N SER A 7 37.81 -2.72 4.82
CA SER A 7 37.94 -1.72 3.75
C SER A 7 36.67 -0.98 3.32
N SER A 8 35.48 -1.43 3.67
CA SER A 8 34.23 -0.78 3.22
C SER A 8 33.45 -0.19 4.37
N ILE A 9 33.27 1.13 4.36
CA ILE A 9 32.39 1.86 5.32
C ILE A 9 30.97 1.75 4.77
N LEU A 10 30.03 1.20 5.57
CA LEU A 10 28.59 1.19 5.28
C LEU A 10 27.90 2.42 5.86
N GLN A 11 28.41 2.93 6.98
CA GLN A 11 27.89 4.12 7.62
C GLN A 11 28.95 4.70 8.56
N LYS A 12 29.09 6.04 8.55
CA LYS A 12 29.89 6.80 9.52
C LYS A 12 29.01 7.88 10.15
N THR A 13 29.02 8.00 11.46
CA THR A 13 28.32 9.07 12.18
C THR A 13 29.35 9.86 13.00
N GLU A 14 29.27 11.18 12.95
CA GLU A 14 30.08 12.12 13.74
C GLU A 14 29.17 12.84 14.74
N TYR A 15 29.71 13.17 15.89
CA TYR A 15 28.99 13.77 17.01
C TYR A 15 29.66 15.02 17.50
N ASP A 16 28.88 15.96 18.05
CA ASP A 16 29.41 17.10 18.79
C ASP A 16 29.81 16.71 20.23
N THR A 17 30.29 17.68 21.00
CA THR A 17 30.72 17.48 22.40
C THR A 17 29.55 17.19 23.35
N LYS A 18 28.30 17.46 22.95
CA LYS A 18 27.07 17.19 23.68
C LYS A 18 26.47 15.82 23.34
N GLY A 19 27.02 15.11 22.32
CA GLY A 19 26.55 13.81 21.85
C GLY A 19 25.49 13.89 20.76
N ASN A 20 25.22 15.06 20.17
CA ASN A 20 24.29 15.17 19.04
C ASN A 20 24.98 14.72 17.75
N GLU A 21 24.27 14.02 16.86
CA GLU A 21 24.77 13.64 15.54
C GLU A 21 24.96 14.90 14.67
N THR A 22 26.20 15.21 14.24
CA THR A 22 26.46 16.35 13.39
C THR A 22 26.55 16.00 11.92
N THR A 23 27.03 14.80 11.61
CA THR A 23 27.12 14.31 10.21
C THR A 23 26.94 12.82 10.17
N LYS A 24 26.14 12.37 9.23
CA LYS A 24 25.95 10.95 8.89
C LYS A 24 26.35 10.75 7.43
N THR A 25 27.33 9.87 7.19
CA THR A 25 27.78 9.49 5.84
C THR A 25 27.33 8.06 5.58
N ASP A 26 26.67 7.82 4.48
CA ASP A 26 26.23 6.49 4.08
C ASP A 26 27.30 5.69 3.32
N GLY A 27 26.94 4.49 2.84
CA GLY A 27 27.86 3.59 2.15
C GLY A 27 28.33 4.10 0.78
N ASN A 28 27.54 4.93 0.11
CA ASN A 28 27.87 5.56 -1.17
C ASN A 28 28.74 6.82 -0.99
N GLY A 29 28.80 7.36 0.22
CA GLY A 29 29.55 8.57 0.56
C GLY A 29 28.67 9.81 0.63
N ASP A 30 27.35 9.69 0.46
CA ASP A 30 26.41 10.78 0.60
C ASP A 30 26.29 11.19 2.08
N GLN A 31 26.13 12.49 2.32
CA GLN A 31 26.15 13.06 3.66
C GLN A 31 24.84 13.75 4.01
N ILE A 32 24.42 13.55 5.26
CA ILE A 32 23.39 14.34 5.94
C ILE A 32 24.09 15.05 7.10
N SER A 33 23.94 16.38 7.21
CA SER A 33 24.44 17.14 8.33
C SER A 33 23.33 17.84 9.10
N TYR A 34 23.52 17.99 10.41
CA TYR A 34 22.54 18.54 11.35
C TYR A 34 23.15 19.70 12.13
N ALA A 35 22.35 20.76 12.34
CA ALA A 35 22.62 21.80 13.29
C ALA A 35 21.60 21.80 14.42
N TYR A 36 21.97 22.24 15.61
CA TYR A 36 21.17 22.20 16.82
C TYR A 36 21.13 23.55 17.53
N ASP A 37 20.07 23.78 18.28
CA ASP A 37 19.98 24.88 19.24
C ASP A 37 20.60 24.50 20.61
N ASP A 38 20.57 25.46 21.55
CA ASP A 38 21.10 25.24 22.91
C ASP A 38 20.35 24.18 23.72
N GLN A 39 19.12 23.81 23.29
CA GLN A 39 18.29 22.78 23.89
C GLN A 39 18.46 21.41 23.20
N ASN A 40 19.47 21.26 22.32
CA ASN A 40 19.75 20.05 21.53
C ASN A 40 18.61 19.66 20.56
N ARG A 41 17.80 20.62 20.10
CA ARG A 41 16.79 20.40 19.08
C ARG A 41 17.38 20.73 17.70
N VAL A 42 17.05 19.91 16.68
CA VAL A 42 17.49 20.13 15.30
C VAL A 42 16.95 21.45 14.76
N THR A 43 17.82 22.31 14.24
CA THR A 43 17.44 23.60 13.62
C THR A 43 17.69 23.66 12.11
N GLU A 44 18.63 22.86 11.59
CA GLU A 44 18.89 22.75 10.16
C GLU A 44 19.33 21.33 9.82
N ILE A 45 18.85 20.82 8.69
CA ILE A 45 19.27 19.56 8.09
C ILE A 45 19.74 19.87 6.67
N THR A 46 20.94 19.43 6.32
CA THR A 46 21.46 19.56 4.94
C THR A 46 21.71 18.17 4.36
N GLN A 47 21.10 17.86 3.22
CA GLN A 47 21.26 16.61 2.48
C GLN A 47 21.24 16.89 0.98
N GLY A 48 22.20 16.32 0.22
CA GLY A 48 22.28 16.54 -1.22
C GLY A 48 22.38 18.02 -1.63
N GLY A 49 22.95 18.87 -0.78
CA GLY A 49 23.02 20.33 -0.96
C GLY A 49 21.72 21.08 -0.70
N GLN A 50 20.66 20.40 -0.28
CA GLN A 50 19.37 21.00 0.08
C GLN A 50 19.28 21.19 1.58
N LYS A 51 18.65 22.30 2.00
CA LYS A 51 18.52 22.68 3.41
C LYS A 51 17.06 22.68 3.84
N THR A 52 16.77 21.94 4.89
CA THR A 52 15.52 22.01 5.64
C THR A 52 15.78 22.72 6.96
N LYS A 53 15.00 23.74 7.28
CA LYS A 53 15.11 24.50 8.53
C LYS A 53 13.98 24.14 9.48
N VAL A 54 14.30 24.07 10.77
CA VAL A 54 13.33 23.82 11.83
C VAL A 54 13.42 24.96 12.84
N SER A 55 12.27 25.52 13.21
CA SER A 55 12.19 26.54 14.24
C SER A 55 11.13 26.18 15.28
N TYR A 56 11.34 26.64 16.51
CA TYR A 56 10.49 26.35 17.67
C TYR A 56 10.09 27.65 18.33
N GLN A 57 8.79 27.90 18.45
CA GLN A 57 8.25 29.07 19.11
C GLN A 57 7.38 28.65 20.30
N VAL A 58 7.73 29.13 21.47
CA VAL A 58 6.86 29.02 22.67
C VAL A 58 5.87 30.17 22.65
N ASN A 59 4.59 29.85 22.67
CA ASN A 59 3.49 30.82 22.62
C ASN A 59 3.14 31.32 24.03
N SER A 60 2.37 32.40 24.13
CA SER A 60 1.97 33.02 25.39
C SER A 60 1.11 32.14 26.30
N ASP A 61 0.41 31.15 25.71
CA ASP A 61 -0.38 30.14 26.40
C ASP A 61 0.41 28.91 26.85
N GLY A 62 1.74 28.91 26.63
CA GLY A 62 2.64 27.80 26.95
C GLY A 62 2.67 26.70 25.90
N SER A 63 1.90 26.78 24.82
CA SER A 63 2.01 25.87 23.69
C SER A 63 3.29 26.11 22.91
N THR A 64 3.73 25.10 22.15
CA THR A 64 4.91 25.20 21.28
C THR A 64 4.51 24.98 19.83
N THR A 65 4.87 25.90 18.95
CA THR A 65 4.77 25.75 17.50
C THR A 65 6.11 25.36 16.92
N THR A 66 6.16 24.19 16.28
CA THR A 66 7.30 23.72 15.48
C THR A 66 7.01 24.01 14.01
N SER A 67 7.93 24.71 13.35
CA SER A 67 7.84 25.01 11.91
C SER A 67 8.98 24.32 11.18
N VAL A 68 8.65 23.58 10.14
CA VAL A 68 9.61 22.95 9.21
C VAL A 68 9.50 23.67 7.88
N THR A 69 10.60 24.25 7.42
CA THR A 69 10.72 24.93 6.12
C THR A 69 11.58 24.09 5.21
N ASP A 70 11.05 23.64 4.09
CA ASP A 70 11.78 22.86 3.10
C ASP A 70 12.75 23.72 2.25
N ALA A 71 13.43 23.10 1.30
CA ALA A 71 14.42 23.78 0.47
C ALA A 71 13.82 24.67 -0.63
N ASN A 72 12.50 24.59 -0.90
CA ASN A 72 11.74 25.54 -1.73
C ASN A 72 11.22 26.75 -0.92
N GLY A 73 11.25 26.64 0.41
CA GLY A 73 10.72 27.68 1.31
C GLY A 73 9.28 27.40 1.76
N HIS A 74 8.70 26.24 1.43
CA HIS A 74 7.37 25.85 1.88
C HIS A 74 7.40 25.50 3.37
N VAL A 75 6.38 25.92 4.11
CA VAL A 75 6.33 25.82 5.57
C VAL A 75 5.24 24.86 6.01
N LYS A 76 5.61 23.89 6.86
CA LYS A 76 4.67 23.03 7.60
C LYS A 76 4.81 23.33 9.09
N GLN A 77 3.68 23.37 9.80
CA GLN A 77 3.65 23.68 11.23
C GLN A 77 2.85 22.65 12.02
N GLU A 78 3.32 22.41 13.23
CA GLU A 78 2.61 21.67 14.26
C GLU A 78 2.62 22.48 15.56
N THR A 79 1.46 22.69 16.16
CA THR A 79 1.35 23.31 17.47
C THR A 79 0.92 22.27 18.49
N ALA A 80 1.71 22.10 19.54
CA ALA A 80 1.43 21.24 20.68
C ALA A 80 1.14 22.10 21.91
N SER A 81 0.15 21.69 22.71
CA SER A 81 -0.17 22.31 24.01
C SER A 81 1.01 22.17 24.99
N ALA A 82 0.95 22.87 26.10
CA ALA A 82 1.94 22.72 27.18
C ALA A 82 2.03 21.28 27.75
N SER A 83 0.98 20.47 27.61
CA SER A 83 0.96 19.05 27.95
C SER A 83 1.52 18.14 26.86
N GLY A 84 1.90 18.68 25.68
CA GLY A 84 2.45 17.95 24.55
C GLY A 84 1.41 17.40 23.56
N SER A 85 0.11 17.65 23.77
CA SER A 85 -0.94 17.23 22.82
C SER A 85 -0.94 18.14 21.59
N VAL A 86 -0.89 17.59 20.37
CA VAL A 86 -0.95 18.33 19.12
C VAL A 86 -2.34 18.95 18.95
N THR A 87 -2.43 20.28 18.96
CA THR A 87 -3.69 21.01 18.81
C THR A 87 -3.96 21.47 17.40
N THR A 88 -2.92 21.63 16.59
CA THR A 88 -3.04 22.12 15.21
C THR A 88 -1.94 21.52 14.35
N THR A 89 -2.29 21.08 13.15
CA THR A 89 -1.32 20.81 12.06
C THR A 89 -1.69 21.67 10.87
N SER A 90 -0.69 22.33 10.27
CA SER A 90 -0.90 23.23 9.12
C SER A 90 0.14 22.96 8.04
N ASP A 91 -0.30 22.90 6.79
CA ASP A 91 0.53 23.13 5.62
C ASP A 91 0.29 24.57 5.16
N LEU A 92 1.29 25.41 5.24
CA LEU A 92 1.23 26.82 4.89
C LEU A 92 1.85 27.09 3.51
N GLY A 93 2.44 26.08 2.90
CA GLY A 93 3.09 26.18 1.60
C GLY A 93 4.05 27.37 1.53
N ASP A 94 3.89 28.19 0.49
CA ASP A 94 4.60 29.45 0.28
C ASP A 94 3.92 30.66 0.96
N GLY A 95 2.85 30.42 1.70
CA GLY A 95 2.04 31.44 2.38
C GLY A 95 0.87 31.99 1.57
N SER A 96 0.67 31.56 0.32
CA SER A 96 -0.46 31.99 -0.53
C SER A 96 -1.76 31.29 -0.16
N GLU A 97 -1.67 30.02 0.27
CA GLU A 97 -2.78 29.17 0.68
C GLU A 97 -2.39 28.37 1.92
N SER A 98 -3.34 27.79 2.63
CA SER A 98 -3.04 26.94 3.78
C SER A 98 -4.08 25.84 3.99
N ILE A 99 -3.62 24.69 4.48
CA ILE A 99 -4.46 23.57 4.91
C ILE A 99 -4.22 23.35 6.39
N THR A 100 -5.25 23.54 7.22
CA THR A 100 -5.12 23.46 8.67
C THR A 100 -6.15 22.49 9.26
N THR A 101 -5.68 21.52 10.03
CA THR A 101 -6.52 20.62 10.85
C THR A 101 -6.33 20.96 12.32
N LYS A 102 -7.45 21.04 13.06
CA LYS A 102 -7.48 21.37 14.49
C LYS A 102 -7.96 20.18 15.31
N TYR A 103 -7.34 19.98 16.47
CA TYR A 103 -7.65 18.88 17.38
C TYR A 103 -8.03 19.42 18.76
N THR A 104 -8.99 18.78 19.41
CA THR A 104 -9.34 19.07 20.80
C THR A 104 -9.30 17.82 21.65
N TYR A 105 -9.03 17.99 22.93
CA TYR A 105 -8.81 16.90 23.88
C TYR A 105 -9.65 17.11 25.14
N ASP A 106 -10.00 16.03 25.83
CA ASP A 106 -10.57 16.06 27.17
C ASP A 106 -9.47 16.25 28.24
N ASP A 107 -9.88 16.38 29.49
CA ASP A 107 -8.96 16.58 30.63
C ASP A 107 -8.04 15.38 30.88
N ARG A 108 -8.31 14.22 30.29
CA ARG A 108 -7.50 13.00 30.36
C ARG A 108 -6.52 12.86 29.21
N GLY A 109 -6.55 13.81 28.25
CA GLY A 109 -5.70 13.81 27.07
C GLY A 109 -6.24 12.97 25.91
N ASN A 110 -7.49 12.51 25.95
CA ASN A 110 -8.11 11.81 24.82
C ASN A 110 -8.56 12.82 23.75
N LYS A 111 -8.25 12.55 22.48
CA LYS A 111 -8.70 13.38 21.36
C LYS A 111 -10.23 13.26 21.20
N ILE A 112 -10.97 14.33 21.46
CA ILE A 112 -12.45 14.34 21.37
C ILE A 112 -12.96 14.89 20.04
N SER A 113 -12.16 15.66 19.31
CA SER A 113 -12.50 16.05 17.93
C SER A 113 -11.29 16.36 17.07
N GLU A 114 -11.51 16.25 15.77
CA GLU A 114 -10.67 16.83 14.72
C GLU A 114 -11.55 17.56 13.71
N VAL A 115 -11.12 18.75 13.31
CA VAL A 115 -11.82 19.63 12.36
C VAL A 115 -10.88 19.89 11.20
N TYR A 116 -11.29 19.48 10.01
CA TYR A 116 -10.54 19.64 8.77
C TYR A 116 -10.66 21.05 8.20
N ALA A 117 -9.79 21.43 7.26
CA ALA A 117 -9.74 22.77 6.70
C ALA A 117 -11.03 23.19 5.99
N ASN A 118 -11.78 22.27 5.39
CA ASN A 118 -13.07 22.52 4.76
C ASN A 118 -14.23 22.64 5.76
N GLY A 119 -14.02 22.44 7.07
CA GLY A 119 -15.02 22.48 8.12
C GLY A 119 -15.68 21.12 8.46
N ALA A 120 -15.41 20.06 7.68
CA ALA A 120 -15.82 18.72 8.06
C ALA A 120 -15.15 18.30 9.37
N LYS A 121 -15.80 17.40 10.13
CA LYS A 121 -15.38 17.11 11.50
C LYS A 121 -15.60 15.64 11.86
N LYS A 122 -14.67 15.07 12.66
CA LYS A 122 -14.85 13.80 13.36
C LYS A 122 -14.80 14.00 14.86
N THR A 123 -15.68 13.33 15.60
CA THR A 123 -15.73 13.37 17.08
C THR A 123 -15.62 11.99 17.66
N TYR A 124 -15.15 11.93 18.92
CA TYR A 124 -14.86 10.68 19.63
C TYR A 124 -15.48 10.73 21.02
N GLU A 125 -16.10 9.63 21.43
CA GLU A 125 -16.60 9.40 22.77
C GLU A 125 -15.84 8.22 23.41
N TYR A 126 -15.50 8.34 24.68
CA TYR A 126 -14.69 7.37 25.40
C TYR A 126 -15.40 6.80 26.62
N ASN A 127 -15.09 5.57 26.99
CA ASN A 127 -15.49 5.01 28.28
C ASN A 127 -14.52 5.43 29.41
N SER A 128 -14.78 4.95 30.63
CA SER A 128 -13.94 5.25 31.81
C SER A 128 -12.50 4.72 31.71
N ARG A 129 -12.21 3.80 30.78
CA ARG A 129 -10.89 3.20 30.51
C ARG A 129 -10.16 3.86 29.32
N ASN A 130 -10.65 5.00 28.84
CA ASN A 130 -10.13 5.72 27.67
C ASN A 130 -10.17 4.92 26.36
N LEU A 131 -11.11 3.98 26.21
CA LEU A 131 -11.36 3.28 24.97
C LEU A 131 -12.47 4.01 24.20
N VAL A 132 -12.27 4.21 22.89
CA VAL A 132 -13.26 4.84 22.01
C VAL A 132 -14.50 3.95 21.93
N VAL A 133 -15.66 4.43 22.37
CA VAL A 133 -16.93 3.70 22.29
C VAL A 133 -17.80 4.18 21.13
N LYS A 134 -17.52 5.37 20.60
CA LYS A 134 -18.24 5.91 19.47
C LYS A 134 -17.43 6.95 18.72
N THR A 135 -17.53 6.92 17.39
CA THR A 135 -17.08 8.02 16.52
C THR A 135 -18.26 8.55 15.71
N GLN A 136 -18.21 9.85 15.36
CA GLN A 136 -19.23 10.49 14.52
C GLN A 136 -18.52 11.42 13.54
N SER A 137 -18.91 11.33 12.26
CA SER A 137 -18.36 12.18 11.20
C SER A 137 -19.45 13.11 10.66
N TYR A 138 -19.07 14.35 10.43
CA TYR A 138 -19.93 15.43 9.96
C TYR A 138 -19.32 16.02 8.69
N ASP A 139 -20.15 16.27 7.69
CA ASP A 139 -19.72 16.98 6.49
C ASP A 139 -19.42 18.48 6.79
N LYS A 140 -18.99 19.20 5.77
CA LYS A 140 -18.65 20.63 5.91
C LYS A 140 -19.86 21.52 6.23
N GLU A 141 -21.07 21.08 5.94
CA GLU A 141 -22.34 21.73 6.31
C GLU A 141 -22.76 21.42 7.76
N GLY A 142 -22.03 20.54 8.45
CA GLY A 142 -22.32 20.11 9.82
C GLY A 142 -23.35 18.99 9.90
N THR A 143 -23.72 18.38 8.78
CA THR A 143 -24.64 17.24 8.73
C THR A 143 -23.89 15.98 9.14
N LYS A 144 -24.45 15.22 10.08
CA LYS A 144 -23.90 13.93 10.50
C LYS A 144 -24.08 12.91 9.37
N THR A 145 -22.99 12.24 8.98
CA THR A 145 -22.94 11.31 7.84
C THR A 145 -22.67 9.87 8.24
N LEU A 146 -21.79 9.67 9.23
CA LEU A 146 -21.33 8.35 9.68
C LEU A 146 -21.28 8.28 11.20
N ILE A 147 -21.53 7.08 11.73
CA ILE A 147 -21.32 6.74 13.14
C ILE A 147 -20.71 5.35 13.17
N SER A 148 -19.69 5.15 14.03
CA SER A 148 -19.21 3.83 14.40
C SER A 148 -19.33 3.66 15.90
N ARG A 149 -19.85 2.50 16.35
CA ARG A 149 -19.97 2.13 17.75
C ARG A 149 -19.11 0.93 18.03
N TYR A 150 -18.44 0.94 19.20
CA TYR A 150 -17.46 -0.06 19.62
C TYR A 150 -17.85 -0.64 20.97
N ARG A 151 -17.71 -1.94 21.13
CA ARG A 151 -17.91 -2.66 22.40
C ARG A 151 -16.66 -3.48 22.73
N TYR A 152 -16.26 -3.45 23.97
CA TYR A 152 -15.04 -4.10 24.48
C TYR A 152 -15.36 -5.07 25.60
N ASP A 153 -14.48 -6.04 25.81
CA ASP A 153 -14.49 -6.90 27.00
C ASP A 153 -13.87 -6.19 28.22
N ASP A 154 -13.80 -6.92 29.33
CA ASP A 154 -13.21 -6.40 30.58
C ASP A 154 -11.69 -6.20 30.50
N TYR A 155 -11.02 -6.78 29.51
CA TYR A 155 -9.58 -6.60 29.26
C TYR A 155 -9.27 -5.46 28.29
N GLY A 156 -10.29 -4.86 27.66
CA GLY A 156 -10.14 -3.78 26.69
C GLY A 156 -9.97 -4.28 25.26
N GLN A 157 -10.25 -5.53 24.97
CA GLN A 157 -10.23 -6.10 23.63
C GLN A 157 -11.53 -5.76 22.91
N LEU A 158 -11.44 -5.35 21.63
CA LEU A 158 -12.60 -5.02 20.82
C LEU A 158 -13.43 -6.27 20.52
N LEU A 159 -14.65 -6.34 21.01
CA LEU A 159 -15.58 -7.44 20.73
C LEU A 159 -16.44 -7.19 19.50
N GLU A 160 -16.85 -5.93 19.30
CA GLU A 160 -17.83 -5.59 18.29
C GLU A 160 -17.61 -4.16 17.78
N MET A 161 -17.78 -3.99 16.47
CA MET A 161 -17.90 -2.69 15.84
C MET A 161 -19.12 -2.71 14.91
N THR A 162 -19.96 -1.66 14.98
CA THR A 162 -21.08 -1.49 14.06
C THR A 162 -21.01 -0.11 13.44
N ASP A 163 -21.03 -0.06 12.11
CA ASP A 163 -21.01 1.17 11.33
C ASP A 163 -22.40 1.51 10.81
N TYR A 164 -22.79 2.78 10.97
CA TYR A 164 -24.09 3.33 10.56
C TYR A 164 -23.88 4.49 9.59
N ARG A 165 -24.75 4.56 8.58
CA ARG A 165 -24.98 5.78 7.83
C ARG A 165 -26.08 6.57 8.49
N VAL A 166 -25.96 7.88 8.37
CA VAL A 166 -26.99 8.80 8.84
C VAL A 166 -27.56 9.53 7.63
N SER A 167 -28.89 9.46 7.47
CA SER A 167 -29.64 10.19 6.46
C SER A 167 -30.91 10.73 7.11
N SER A 168 -31.12 12.04 7.07
CA SER A 168 -32.28 12.71 7.69
C SER A 168 -32.49 12.26 9.14
N GLU A 169 -31.40 12.22 9.93
CA GLU A 169 -31.35 11.76 11.34
C GLU A 169 -31.62 10.26 11.57
N THR A 170 -31.89 9.50 10.52
CA THR A 170 -32.05 8.04 10.61
C THR A 170 -30.70 7.35 10.51
N GLU A 171 -30.37 6.54 11.52
CA GLU A 171 -29.19 5.69 11.54
C GLU A 171 -29.52 4.33 10.90
N THR A 172 -28.81 3.98 9.85
CA THR A 172 -28.94 2.68 9.18
C THR A 172 -27.61 1.93 9.25
N ALA A 173 -27.60 0.81 9.97
CA ALA A 173 -26.43 -0.07 10.00
C ALA A 173 -26.09 -0.56 8.59
N TYR A 174 -24.80 -0.65 8.26
CA TYR A 174 -24.37 -1.19 6.96
C TYR A 174 -23.16 -2.13 7.06
N ARG A 175 -22.47 -2.15 8.19
CA ARG A 175 -21.36 -3.07 8.46
C ARG A 175 -21.38 -3.45 9.93
N TYR A 176 -21.23 -4.72 10.19
CA TYR A 176 -21.09 -5.32 11.51
C TYR A 176 -19.80 -6.13 11.54
N THR A 177 -19.03 -5.99 12.60
CA THR A 177 -17.77 -6.70 12.80
C THR A 177 -17.74 -7.28 14.21
N GLU A 178 -17.39 -8.57 14.36
CA GLU A 178 -17.28 -9.25 15.64
C GLU A 178 -15.96 -10.00 15.77
N TYR A 179 -15.38 -9.94 16.96
CA TYR A 179 -14.15 -10.62 17.33
C TYR A 179 -14.38 -11.55 18.52
N THR A 180 -13.71 -12.70 18.52
CA THR A 180 -13.58 -13.58 19.67
C THR A 180 -12.12 -13.87 19.94
N TYR A 181 -11.77 -14.03 21.24
CA TYR A 181 -10.40 -14.17 21.69
C TYR A 181 -10.23 -15.41 22.55
N ASP A 182 -9.01 -15.95 22.60
CA ASP A 182 -8.61 -16.94 23.59
C ASP A 182 -8.14 -16.27 24.89
N GLN A 183 -7.79 -17.08 25.88
CA GLN A 183 -7.29 -16.60 27.18
C GLN A 183 -5.96 -15.84 27.12
N ARG A 184 -5.22 -15.96 25.99
CA ARG A 184 -3.96 -15.23 25.75
C ARG A 184 -4.19 -13.92 24.97
N GLY A 185 -5.45 -13.59 24.65
CA GLY A 185 -5.82 -12.40 23.90
C GLY A 185 -5.62 -12.48 22.40
N ARG A 186 -5.46 -13.69 21.83
CA ARG A 186 -5.33 -13.88 20.38
C ARG A 186 -6.71 -14.08 19.77
N ILE A 187 -6.93 -13.52 18.59
CA ILE A 187 -8.20 -13.67 17.84
C ILE A 187 -8.39 -15.15 17.48
N THR A 188 -9.52 -15.73 17.88
CA THR A 188 -9.92 -17.10 17.51
C THR A 188 -11.02 -17.13 16.48
N ALA A 189 -11.81 -16.07 16.37
CA ALA A 189 -12.73 -15.88 15.26
C ALA A 189 -12.96 -14.38 14.99
N PHE A 190 -13.26 -14.09 13.75
CA PHE A 190 -13.54 -12.76 13.24
C PHE A 190 -14.65 -12.86 12.20
N ALA A 191 -15.69 -12.04 12.31
CA ALA A 191 -16.78 -11.98 11.36
C ALA A 191 -17.01 -10.55 10.89
N GLU A 192 -17.18 -10.37 9.59
CA GLU A 192 -17.63 -9.12 8.98
C GLU A 192 -18.89 -9.38 8.16
N ILE A 193 -19.92 -8.56 8.35
CA ILE A 193 -21.20 -8.73 7.69
C ILE A 193 -21.70 -7.39 7.15
N SER A 194 -22.03 -7.35 5.86
CA SER A 194 -22.62 -6.18 5.21
C SER A 194 -24.13 -6.36 5.12
N GLN A 195 -24.87 -5.74 6.04
CA GLN A 195 -26.35 -5.78 6.04
C GLN A 195 -26.96 -4.59 6.78
N ASN A 196 -28.22 -4.30 6.50
CA ASN A 196 -28.94 -3.15 7.04
C ASN A 196 -29.62 -3.41 8.40
N ALA A 197 -29.39 -4.55 9.02
CA ALA A 197 -29.99 -4.95 10.30
C ALA A 197 -28.92 -5.61 11.19
N GLN A 198 -29.20 -5.70 12.50
CA GLN A 198 -28.37 -6.45 13.42
C GLN A 198 -28.32 -7.92 12.98
N PRO A 199 -27.14 -8.55 12.77
CA PRO A 199 -27.04 -9.95 12.36
C PRO A 199 -27.52 -10.89 13.48
N THR A 200 -28.05 -12.04 13.08
CA THR A 200 -28.33 -13.13 14.00
C THR A 200 -27.05 -13.88 14.38
N ALA A 201 -27.09 -14.70 15.42
CA ALA A 201 -25.94 -15.54 15.80
C ALA A 201 -25.55 -16.53 14.67
N ASP A 202 -26.52 -17.01 13.89
CA ASP A 202 -26.27 -17.89 12.75
C ASP A 202 -25.62 -17.13 11.58
N ASP A 203 -26.03 -15.88 11.32
CA ASP A 203 -25.36 -15.00 10.34
C ASP A 203 -23.90 -14.77 10.73
N ILE A 204 -23.65 -14.44 11.99
CA ILE A 204 -22.29 -14.22 12.51
C ILE A 204 -21.44 -15.48 12.30
N LYS A 205 -21.97 -16.64 12.72
CA LYS A 205 -21.29 -17.94 12.58
C LYS A 205 -20.99 -18.30 11.12
N ALA A 206 -21.90 -17.97 10.20
CA ALA A 206 -21.74 -18.22 8.77
C ALA A 206 -20.66 -17.35 8.10
N HIS A 207 -20.31 -16.20 8.70
CA HIS A 207 -19.32 -15.27 8.17
C HIS A 207 -17.99 -15.29 8.92
N GLN A 208 -17.80 -16.20 9.88
CA GLN A 208 -16.58 -16.27 10.68
C GLN A 208 -15.37 -16.82 9.91
N ILE A 209 -14.29 -16.06 9.85
CA ILE A 209 -12.95 -16.59 9.67
C ILE A 209 -12.47 -17.07 11.05
N ARG A 210 -12.01 -18.32 11.16
CA ARG A 210 -11.60 -18.93 12.44
C ARG A 210 -10.11 -19.24 12.42
N TYR A 211 -9.48 -19.01 13.57
CA TYR A 211 -8.05 -19.19 13.78
C TYR A 211 -7.79 -20.20 14.87
N THR A 212 -6.82 -21.07 14.67
CA THR A 212 -6.26 -21.92 15.70
C THR A 212 -4.75 -21.75 15.78
N TYR A 213 -4.19 -21.98 16.95
CA TYR A 213 -2.77 -21.79 17.21
C TYR A 213 -2.18 -23.08 17.80
N ASN A 214 -0.90 -23.35 17.53
CA ASN A 214 -0.17 -24.45 18.16
C ASN A 214 0.28 -24.06 19.60
N GLU A 215 0.95 -24.99 20.27
CA GLU A 215 1.43 -24.80 21.65
C GLU A 215 2.45 -23.66 21.78
N ASP A 216 3.27 -23.45 20.74
CA ASP A 216 4.26 -22.37 20.65
C ASP A 216 3.62 -20.99 20.39
N GLY A 217 2.34 -20.97 20.06
CA GLY A 217 1.59 -19.74 19.78
C GLY A 217 1.58 -19.32 18.31
N ASN A 218 2.15 -20.12 17.41
CA ASN A 218 2.09 -19.87 15.97
C ASN A 218 0.71 -20.22 15.42
N LEU A 219 0.26 -19.47 14.41
CA LEU A 219 -0.99 -19.75 13.68
C LEU A 219 -0.90 -21.15 13.05
N SER A 220 -1.79 -22.07 13.44
CA SER A 220 -1.77 -23.46 12.93
C SER A 220 -2.87 -23.74 11.92
N LYS A 221 -4.01 -23.03 11.97
CA LYS A 221 -5.09 -23.19 10.99
C LYS A 221 -5.91 -21.90 10.85
N VAL A 222 -6.32 -21.61 9.61
CA VAL A 222 -7.35 -20.62 9.27
C VAL A 222 -8.47 -21.34 8.52
N SER A 223 -9.72 -21.14 8.95
CA SER A 223 -10.91 -21.65 8.25
C SER A 223 -11.75 -20.49 7.72
N TYR A 224 -12.16 -20.56 6.47
CA TYR A 224 -12.87 -19.50 5.76
C TYR A 224 -14.39 -19.70 5.80
N PRO A 225 -15.18 -18.62 5.77
CA PRO A 225 -16.64 -18.68 5.76
C PRO A 225 -17.17 -18.96 4.34
N THR A 226 -16.85 -20.14 3.79
CA THR A 226 -17.30 -20.52 2.44
C THR A 226 -18.01 -21.87 2.45
N THR A 227 -19.06 -21.98 1.63
CA THR A 227 -19.76 -23.22 1.33
C THR A 227 -19.50 -23.68 -0.12
N LYS A 228 -18.71 -22.93 -0.87
CA LYS A 228 -18.36 -23.23 -2.26
C LYS A 228 -17.36 -24.40 -2.31
N ASP A 229 -17.39 -25.18 -3.39
CA ASP A 229 -16.35 -26.16 -3.68
C ASP A 229 -14.98 -25.44 -3.83
N GLY A 230 -13.96 -26.01 -3.24
CA GLY A 230 -12.62 -25.44 -3.22
C GLY A 230 -11.92 -25.62 -1.87
N ILE A 231 -10.84 -24.87 -1.65
CA ILE A 231 -10.10 -24.85 -0.39
C ILE A 231 -10.89 -24.04 0.64
N GLN A 232 -11.29 -24.68 1.74
CA GLN A 232 -12.09 -24.04 2.80
C GLN A 232 -11.29 -23.73 4.06
N SER A 233 -10.09 -24.32 4.21
CA SER A 233 -9.19 -23.97 5.28
C SER A 233 -7.73 -24.18 4.89
N LEU A 234 -6.82 -23.47 5.57
CA LEU A 234 -5.38 -23.63 5.48
C LEU A 234 -4.82 -24.12 6.81
N SER A 235 -3.96 -25.14 6.78
CA SER A 235 -3.16 -25.60 7.91
C SER A 235 -1.70 -25.23 7.67
N TYR A 236 -1.05 -24.66 8.68
CA TYR A 236 0.35 -24.23 8.66
C TYR A 236 1.17 -25.16 9.52
N ILE A 237 2.12 -25.84 8.91
CA ILE A 237 2.98 -26.84 9.53
C ILE A 237 4.38 -26.27 9.70
N TYR A 238 4.90 -26.34 10.92
CA TYR A 238 6.23 -25.81 11.27
C TYR A 238 7.18 -26.94 11.59
N ASP A 239 8.47 -26.71 11.36
CA ASP A 239 9.54 -27.61 11.78
C ASP A 239 9.94 -27.39 13.25
N GLU A 240 10.94 -28.15 13.73
CA GLU A 240 11.45 -28.08 15.11
C GLU A 240 12.07 -26.71 15.45
N ASN A 241 12.45 -25.90 14.45
CA ASN A 241 12.98 -24.55 14.63
C ASN A 241 11.88 -23.48 14.65
N GLY A 242 10.62 -23.88 14.45
CA GLY A 242 9.48 -22.98 14.31
C GLY A 242 9.39 -22.32 12.93
N TRP A 243 10.10 -22.84 11.90
CA TRP A 243 10.02 -22.34 10.54
C TRP A 243 8.87 -23.03 9.80
N LEU A 244 8.12 -22.25 9.00
CA LEU A 244 6.98 -22.76 8.22
C LEU A 244 7.47 -23.77 7.18
N GLN A 245 7.10 -25.03 7.32
CA GLN A 245 7.51 -26.12 6.43
C GLN A 245 6.52 -26.38 5.30
N GLU A 246 5.21 -26.41 5.62
CA GLU A 246 4.16 -26.67 4.66
C GLU A 246 2.92 -25.81 4.92
N ILE A 247 2.20 -25.49 3.85
CA ILE A 247 0.82 -25.01 3.89
C ILE A 247 -0.04 -26.07 3.21
N LYS A 248 -1.02 -26.59 3.94
CA LYS A 248 -2.00 -27.55 3.44
C LYS A 248 -3.36 -26.91 3.31
N GLY A 249 -4.11 -27.26 2.30
CA GLY A 249 -5.48 -26.85 2.08
C GLY A 249 -6.43 -28.02 2.29
N GLU A 250 -7.55 -27.76 2.98
CA GLU A 250 -8.68 -28.68 3.07
C GLU A 250 -9.61 -28.42 1.88
N LEU A 251 -9.52 -29.30 0.89
CA LEU A 251 -10.30 -29.22 -0.35
C LEU A 251 -11.65 -29.94 -0.20
N HIS A 252 -12.73 -29.19 -0.39
CA HIS A 252 -14.08 -29.72 -0.55
C HIS A 252 -14.45 -29.77 -2.02
N SER A 253 -14.86 -30.94 -2.50
CA SER A 253 -15.29 -31.16 -3.88
C SER A 253 -16.28 -32.31 -3.94
N ASN A 254 -17.43 -32.07 -4.55
CA ASN A 254 -18.51 -33.06 -4.72
C ASN A 254 -18.89 -33.81 -3.40
N GLY A 255 -18.96 -33.06 -2.30
CA GLY A 255 -19.31 -33.59 -0.97
C GLY A 255 -18.20 -34.42 -0.29
N GLN A 256 -17.03 -34.48 -0.87
CA GLN A 256 -15.83 -35.09 -0.28
C GLN A 256 -14.84 -34.05 0.21
N THR A 257 -14.18 -34.34 1.33
CA THR A 257 -13.13 -33.51 1.90
C THR A 257 -11.80 -34.23 1.80
N THR A 258 -10.78 -33.56 1.26
CA THR A 258 -9.41 -34.09 1.15
C THR A 258 -8.40 -33.01 1.55
N GLU A 259 -7.34 -33.43 2.25
CA GLU A 259 -6.22 -32.53 2.55
C GLU A 259 -5.20 -32.59 1.42
N LYS A 260 -4.68 -31.42 0.99
CA LYS A 260 -3.70 -31.26 -0.08
C LYS A 260 -2.57 -30.34 0.37
N VAL A 261 -1.32 -30.69 0.08
CA VAL A 261 -0.21 -29.73 0.20
C VAL A 261 -0.36 -28.72 -0.92
N LEU A 262 -0.43 -27.44 -0.56
CA LEU A 262 -0.51 -26.31 -1.50
C LEU A 262 0.85 -25.67 -1.70
N ARG A 263 1.65 -25.62 -0.64
CA ARG A 263 3.00 -25.01 -0.67
C ARG A 263 3.93 -25.72 0.31
N SER A 264 5.20 -25.87 -0.07
CA SER A 264 6.26 -26.32 0.83
C SER A 264 7.45 -25.38 0.76
N TYR A 265 8.23 -25.33 1.84
CA TYR A 265 9.38 -24.46 2.01
C TYR A 265 10.62 -25.26 2.37
N SER A 266 11.79 -24.80 1.92
CA SER A 266 13.07 -25.20 2.47
C SER A 266 13.93 -23.98 2.75
N TYR A 267 14.81 -24.11 3.73
CA TYR A 267 15.61 -23.03 4.28
C TYR A 267 17.10 -23.33 4.19
N ASP A 268 17.92 -22.29 4.24
CA ASP A 268 19.35 -22.44 4.47
C ASP A 268 19.64 -22.63 5.97
N ALA A 269 20.91 -22.81 6.33
CA ALA A 269 21.33 -23.01 7.72
C ALA A 269 21.04 -21.80 8.64
N TYR A 270 20.69 -20.65 8.10
CA TYR A 270 20.40 -19.41 8.82
C TYR A 270 18.90 -19.07 8.87
N GLY A 271 18.04 -19.97 8.37
CA GLY A 271 16.59 -19.78 8.34
C GLY A 271 16.08 -18.90 7.21
N LYS A 272 16.89 -18.60 6.18
CA LYS A 272 16.43 -17.90 4.98
C LYS A 272 15.76 -18.88 4.02
N VAL A 273 14.65 -18.48 3.44
CA VAL A 273 13.95 -19.29 2.43
C VAL A 273 14.87 -19.53 1.24
N LYS A 274 15.19 -20.80 0.98
CA LYS A 274 15.99 -21.23 -0.16
C LYS A 274 15.11 -21.66 -1.33
N GLU A 275 14.03 -22.37 -1.03
CA GLU A 275 13.12 -22.92 -2.04
C GLU A 275 11.68 -22.86 -1.54
N ILE A 276 10.77 -22.55 -2.46
CA ILE A 276 9.33 -22.71 -2.30
C ILE A 276 8.84 -23.58 -3.46
N LYS A 277 7.96 -24.54 -3.16
CA LYS A 277 7.20 -25.29 -4.18
C LYS A 277 5.72 -24.96 -4.02
N ASP A 278 5.12 -24.41 -5.06
CA ASP A 278 3.69 -24.16 -5.18
C ASP A 278 3.04 -25.23 -6.03
N TYR A 279 2.13 -26.02 -5.43
CA TYR A 279 1.45 -27.11 -6.12
C TYR A 279 0.22 -26.57 -6.85
N ARG A 280 0.22 -26.64 -8.18
CA ARG A 280 -0.80 -26.08 -9.06
C ARG A 280 -2.09 -26.88 -9.07
N ASN A 281 -1.96 -28.22 -9.01
CA ASN A 281 -3.10 -29.12 -9.19
C ASN A 281 -3.60 -29.63 -7.85
N ARG A 282 -4.65 -28.98 -7.32
CA ARG A 282 -5.32 -29.39 -6.09
C ARG A 282 -6.08 -30.70 -6.20
N LEU A 283 -6.46 -31.13 -7.43
CA LEU A 283 -7.28 -32.32 -7.65
C LEU A 283 -6.47 -33.58 -7.93
N LYS A 284 -5.21 -33.45 -8.35
CA LYS A 284 -4.32 -34.59 -8.66
C LYS A 284 -3.16 -34.69 -7.65
N ASN A 285 -2.81 -35.92 -7.28
CA ASN A 285 -1.59 -36.17 -6.53
C ASN A 285 -0.43 -36.23 -7.52
N GLY A 286 0.52 -35.32 -7.46
CA GLY A 286 1.67 -35.42 -8.32
C GLY A 286 2.52 -34.15 -8.46
N ALA A 287 3.54 -34.25 -9.28
CA ALA A 287 4.64 -33.30 -9.42
C ALA A 287 4.32 -31.99 -10.16
N GLN A 288 3.05 -31.67 -10.39
CA GLN A 288 2.66 -30.42 -11.04
C GLN A 288 2.81 -29.24 -10.08
N ALA A 289 4.04 -28.76 -9.95
CA ALA A 289 4.38 -27.64 -9.09
C ALA A 289 5.25 -26.62 -9.83
N VAL A 290 5.19 -25.38 -9.36
CA VAL A 290 6.17 -24.36 -9.68
C VAL A 290 7.15 -24.27 -8.54
N GLN A 291 8.44 -24.44 -8.85
CA GLN A 291 9.54 -24.28 -7.91
C GLN A 291 10.05 -22.86 -7.98
N LYS A 292 10.11 -22.18 -6.84
CA LYS A 292 10.73 -20.87 -6.69
C LYS A 292 12.02 -21.01 -5.90
N ILE A 293 13.15 -20.67 -6.49
CA ILE A 293 14.47 -20.73 -5.84
C ILE A 293 14.97 -19.31 -5.61
N TYR A 294 15.55 -19.09 -4.42
CA TYR A 294 16.22 -17.87 -4.05
C TYR A 294 17.71 -18.08 -3.87
N THR A 295 18.50 -17.14 -4.34
CA THR A 295 19.91 -16.99 -3.96
C THR A 295 20.11 -15.61 -3.34
N TYR A 296 21.10 -15.53 -2.45
CA TYR A 296 21.40 -14.32 -1.70
C TYR A 296 22.84 -13.87 -1.93
N ASP A 297 23.09 -12.57 -1.78
CA ASP A 297 24.44 -12.04 -1.76
C ASP A 297 25.04 -12.09 -0.33
N SER A 298 26.27 -11.60 -0.17
CA SER A 298 26.97 -11.60 1.12
C SER A 298 26.38 -10.68 2.18
N PHE A 299 25.37 -9.87 1.83
CA PHE A 299 24.62 -8.99 2.72
C PHE A 299 23.20 -9.50 3.00
N ASP A 300 22.93 -10.78 2.65
CA ASP A 300 21.64 -11.43 2.81
C ASP A 300 20.50 -10.83 1.96
N ARG A 301 20.84 -10.07 0.89
CA ARG A 301 19.87 -9.52 -0.05
C ARG A 301 19.59 -10.54 -1.16
N VAL A 302 18.35 -10.59 -1.65
CA VAL A 302 18.00 -11.48 -2.76
C VAL A 302 18.83 -11.12 -3.99
N LYS A 303 19.69 -12.03 -4.43
CA LYS A 303 20.51 -11.89 -5.64
C LYS A 303 19.79 -12.39 -6.87
N GLU A 304 19.11 -13.53 -6.73
CA GLU A 304 18.35 -14.13 -7.83
C GLU A 304 17.12 -14.86 -7.28
N MET A 305 16.06 -14.82 -8.07
CA MET A 305 14.80 -15.49 -7.82
C MET A 305 14.31 -16.11 -9.13
N THR A 306 14.06 -17.42 -9.15
CA THR A 306 13.70 -18.15 -10.37
C THR A 306 12.47 -19.00 -10.13
N TYR A 307 11.48 -18.92 -11.02
CA TYR A 307 10.30 -19.78 -11.06
C TYR A 307 10.48 -20.83 -12.18
N THR A 308 10.48 -22.08 -11.81
CA THR A 308 10.63 -23.22 -12.73
C THR A 308 9.38 -24.09 -12.67
N ASP A 309 8.79 -24.36 -13.81
CA ASP A 309 7.75 -25.38 -13.94
C ASP A 309 8.40 -26.76 -13.83
N LEU A 310 8.07 -27.51 -12.78
CA LEU A 310 8.68 -28.82 -12.52
C LEU A 310 8.19 -29.92 -13.47
N GLU A 311 7.05 -29.78 -14.12
CA GLU A 311 6.53 -30.74 -15.10
C GLU A 311 7.33 -30.67 -16.40
N THR A 312 7.66 -29.47 -16.85
CA THR A 312 8.37 -29.22 -18.11
C THR A 312 9.86 -28.98 -17.93
N GLY A 313 10.33 -28.70 -16.70
CA GLY A 313 11.69 -28.28 -16.39
C GLY A 313 12.05 -26.87 -16.92
N LYS A 314 11.09 -26.10 -17.41
CA LYS A 314 11.33 -24.78 -18.00
C LYS A 314 11.31 -23.68 -16.95
N VAL A 315 12.23 -22.73 -17.06
CA VAL A 315 12.18 -21.47 -16.34
C VAL A 315 11.09 -20.62 -16.95
N MET A 316 10.09 -20.29 -16.14
CA MET A 316 8.95 -19.48 -16.55
C MET A 316 9.16 -18.01 -16.23
N GLU A 317 9.72 -17.70 -15.06
CA GLU A 317 10.14 -16.35 -14.69
C GLU A 317 11.49 -16.39 -13.98
N SER A 318 12.30 -15.36 -14.16
CA SER A 318 13.52 -15.16 -13.38
C SER A 318 13.80 -13.68 -13.18
N TYR A 319 14.38 -13.38 -12.01
CA TYR A 319 14.75 -12.03 -11.59
C TYR A 319 16.15 -12.09 -11.00
N ARG A 320 17.05 -11.19 -11.46
CA ARG A 320 18.38 -11.03 -10.90
C ARG A 320 18.59 -9.57 -10.52
N TYR A 321 19.19 -9.33 -9.35
CA TYR A 321 19.36 -8.00 -8.79
C TYR A 321 20.82 -7.73 -8.47
N SER A 322 21.26 -6.51 -8.74
CA SER A 322 22.51 -5.91 -8.27
C SER A 322 22.21 -4.71 -7.39
N TYR A 323 23.07 -4.45 -6.42
CA TYR A 323 22.83 -3.43 -5.41
C TYR A 323 24.07 -2.53 -5.20
N ASP A 324 23.82 -1.29 -4.82
CA ASP A 324 24.86 -0.39 -4.30
C ASP A 324 25.17 -0.67 -2.81
N LYS A 325 26.04 0.13 -2.21
CA LYS A 325 26.42 -0.02 -0.80
C LYS A 325 25.34 0.43 0.17
N ASN A 326 24.36 1.24 -0.27
CA ASN A 326 23.18 1.63 0.49
C ASN A 326 22.05 0.60 0.35
N SER A 327 22.29 -0.47 -0.41
CA SER A 327 21.31 -1.50 -0.74
C SER A 327 20.21 -1.04 -1.69
N ASN A 328 20.39 0.04 -2.44
CA ASN A 328 19.51 0.36 -3.54
C ASN A 328 19.76 -0.60 -4.70
N ILE A 329 18.69 -1.05 -5.35
CA ILE A 329 18.77 -1.87 -6.57
C ILE A 329 19.35 -1.00 -7.69
N THR A 330 20.53 -1.35 -8.19
CA THR A 330 21.17 -0.66 -9.32
C THR A 330 20.88 -1.33 -10.66
N GLU A 331 20.53 -2.62 -10.62
CA GLU A 331 20.18 -3.38 -11.81
C GLU A 331 19.16 -4.47 -11.49
N LYS A 332 18.19 -4.67 -12.37
CA LYS A 332 17.22 -5.78 -12.36
C LYS A 332 17.21 -6.42 -13.75
N THR A 333 17.56 -7.69 -13.86
CA THR A 333 17.29 -8.49 -15.06
C THR A 333 16.00 -9.27 -14.84
N GLU A 334 15.11 -9.27 -15.83
CA GLU A 334 13.79 -9.90 -15.76
C GLU A 334 13.52 -10.75 -16.99
N VAL A 335 13.07 -11.99 -16.77
CA VAL A 335 12.53 -12.88 -17.80
C VAL A 335 11.13 -13.31 -17.40
N ASN A 336 10.16 -13.21 -18.32
CA ASN A 336 8.82 -13.79 -18.17
C ASN A 336 8.40 -14.47 -19.47
N ASN A 337 8.26 -15.80 -19.42
CA ASN A 337 7.93 -16.66 -20.56
C ASN A 337 6.44 -17.09 -20.58
N TYR A 338 5.62 -16.65 -19.64
CA TYR A 338 4.20 -16.99 -19.56
C TYR A 338 3.33 -16.41 -20.69
N PRO A 339 3.56 -15.18 -21.20
CA PRO A 339 2.76 -14.67 -22.30
C PRO A 339 2.78 -15.62 -23.52
N LYS A 340 1.60 -15.86 -24.12
CA LYS A 340 1.45 -16.74 -25.27
C LYS A 340 2.15 -16.18 -26.52
N GLU A 341 1.99 -14.88 -26.72
CA GLU A 341 2.58 -14.16 -27.86
C GLU A 341 4.05 -13.83 -27.55
N GLU A 342 4.96 -14.16 -28.47
CA GLU A 342 6.41 -13.92 -28.29
C GLU A 342 6.73 -12.43 -28.05
N LYS A 343 5.98 -11.51 -28.70
CA LYS A 343 6.14 -10.06 -28.50
C LYS A 343 5.87 -9.60 -27.06
N ASP A 344 5.01 -10.32 -26.32
CA ASP A 344 4.58 -9.97 -24.96
C ASP A 344 5.45 -10.62 -23.89
N LYS A 345 6.28 -11.62 -24.25
CA LYS A 345 7.27 -12.18 -23.33
C LYS A 345 8.31 -11.13 -22.95
N VAL A 346 8.87 -11.27 -21.76
CA VAL A 346 9.88 -10.36 -21.21
C VAL A 346 11.24 -11.03 -21.20
N ASN A 347 12.26 -10.32 -21.64
CA ASN A 347 13.68 -10.62 -21.44
C ASN A 347 14.44 -9.29 -21.50
N GLU A 348 14.54 -8.62 -20.34
CA GLU A 348 15.10 -7.27 -20.28
C GLU A 348 15.97 -7.07 -19.04
N THR A 349 16.88 -6.09 -19.13
CA THR A 349 17.66 -5.58 -18.02
C THR A 349 17.35 -4.11 -17.83
N LYS A 350 17.01 -3.70 -16.58
CA LYS A 350 16.82 -2.32 -16.17
C LYS A 350 17.97 -1.88 -15.28
N ALA A 351 18.68 -0.83 -15.65
CA ALA A 351 19.71 -0.18 -14.84
C ALA A 351 19.17 1.13 -14.27
N TYR A 352 19.31 1.32 -12.94
CA TYR A 352 18.75 2.44 -12.19
C TYR A 352 19.84 3.36 -11.67
N THR A 353 19.57 4.67 -11.68
CA THR A 353 20.43 5.70 -11.13
C THR A 353 19.65 6.57 -10.15
N TYR A 354 20.27 6.92 -9.03
CA TYR A 354 19.68 7.70 -7.97
C TYR A 354 20.49 8.98 -7.72
N ASP A 355 19.84 10.01 -7.19
CA ASP A 355 20.53 11.21 -6.70
C ASP A 355 20.98 11.04 -5.23
N ALA A 356 21.64 12.06 -4.66
CA ALA A 356 22.13 12.05 -3.28
C ALA A 356 21.02 12.05 -2.21
N LEU A 357 19.74 12.24 -2.61
CA LEU A 357 18.56 12.08 -1.76
C LEU A 357 17.95 10.69 -1.88
N GLY A 358 18.53 9.82 -2.71
CA GLY A 358 18.05 8.47 -2.97
C GLY A 358 16.86 8.41 -3.95
N ARG A 359 16.49 9.53 -4.64
CA ARG A 359 15.38 9.55 -5.60
C ARG A 359 15.83 8.96 -6.93
N LEU A 360 14.93 8.21 -7.59
CA LEU A 360 15.17 7.64 -8.91
C LEU A 360 15.28 8.74 -9.97
N THR A 361 16.44 8.87 -10.63
CA THR A 361 16.68 9.89 -11.67
C THR A 361 16.75 9.33 -13.08
N LYS A 362 17.06 8.03 -13.22
CA LYS A 362 17.20 7.43 -14.55
C LYS A 362 16.98 5.92 -14.50
N THR A 363 16.27 5.43 -15.50
CA THR A 363 16.17 4.00 -15.82
C THR A 363 16.59 3.77 -17.27
N VAL A 364 17.49 2.81 -17.48
CA VAL A 364 17.87 2.33 -18.82
C VAL A 364 17.38 0.90 -18.94
N THR A 365 16.42 0.66 -19.83
CA THR A 365 15.92 -0.68 -20.13
C THR A 365 16.58 -1.19 -21.41
N THR A 366 17.20 -2.38 -21.34
CA THR A 366 17.77 -3.10 -22.49
C THR A 366 16.88 -4.30 -22.79
N ASP A 367 16.28 -4.35 -23.97
CA ASP A 367 15.44 -5.46 -24.43
C ASP A 367 16.29 -6.48 -25.20
N HIS A 368 16.57 -7.64 -24.57
CA HIS A 368 17.40 -8.69 -25.14
C HIS A 368 16.73 -9.52 -26.24
N LYS A 369 15.43 -9.34 -26.46
CA LYS A 369 14.72 -9.97 -27.58
C LYS A 369 14.84 -9.19 -28.90
N ASN A 370 15.18 -7.91 -28.79
CA ASN A 370 15.25 -6.98 -29.92
C ASN A 370 16.67 -6.39 -30.07
N ASP A 371 17.67 -7.26 -30.29
CA ASP A 371 19.07 -6.89 -30.52
C ASP A 371 19.64 -5.92 -29.48
N ASP A 372 19.32 -6.14 -28.20
CA ASP A 372 19.72 -5.29 -27.07
C ASP A 372 19.32 -3.81 -27.22
N ARG A 373 18.18 -3.57 -27.84
CA ARG A 373 17.63 -2.22 -27.99
C ARG A 373 17.39 -1.58 -26.64
N THR A 374 17.90 -0.37 -26.48
CA THR A 374 17.78 0.38 -25.23
C THR A 374 16.70 1.45 -25.28
N LYS A 375 16.01 1.62 -24.14
CA LYS A 375 15.11 2.74 -23.86
C LYS A 375 15.57 3.41 -22.57
N THR A 376 15.70 4.73 -22.57
CA THR A 376 16.07 5.50 -21.38
C THR A 376 14.88 6.35 -20.94
N VAL A 377 14.57 6.33 -19.65
CA VAL A 377 13.63 7.24 -19.00
C VAL A 377 14.40 8.04 -17.95
N THR A 378 14.20 9.35 -17.91
CA THR A 378 14.83 10.25 -16.93
C THR A 378 13.77 11.01 -16.14
N TYR A 379 14.06 11.24 -14.87
CA TYR A 379 13.21 11.96 -13.93
C TYR A 379 13.99 13.13 -13.33
N THR A 380 13.36 14.29 -13.24
CA THR A 380 13.91 15.45 -12.54
C THR A 380 12.96 15.92 -11.46
N TYR A 381 13.51 16.52 -10.42
CA TYR A 381 12.76 16.93 -9.24
C TYR A 381 13.15 18.35 -8.84
N ASP A 382 12.19 19.06 -8.25
CA ASP A 382 12.48 20.31 -7.56
C ASP A 382 13.13 20.05 -6.18
N LYS A 383 13.39 21.13 -5.44
CA LYS A 383 14.01 21.03 -4.12
C LYS A 383 13.06 20.52 -3.02
N ALA A 384 11.74 20.61 -3.20
CA ALA A 384 10.76 20.03 -2.28
C ALA A 384 10.57 18.52 -2.52
N GLY A 385 11.02 18.01 -3.67
CA GLY A 385 10.86 16.60 -4.06
C GLY A 385 9.69 16.35 -5.01
N ASN A 386 9.09 17.38 -5.59
CA ASN A 386 8.11 17.20 -6.66
C ASN A 386 8.80 16.80 -7.96
N ARG A 387 8.27 15.80 -8.68
CA ARG A 387 8.76 15.40 -10.00
C ARG A 387 8.41 16.47 -11.03
N THR A 388 9.40 17.23 -11.54
CA THR A 388 9.19 18.32 -12.49
C THR A 388 9.19 17.87 -13.93
N LYS A 389 9.81 16.71 -14.23
CA LYS A 389 9.88 16.18 -15.57
C LYS A 389 10.05 14.66 -15.59
N GLU A 390 9.42 14.03 -16.56
CA GLU A 390 9.68 12.67 -17.03
C GLU A 390 9.95 12.71 -18.53
N ASP A 391 11.00 12.00 -19.01
CA ASP A 391 11.39 12.02 -20.41
C ASP A 391 11.86 10.64 -20.85
N ASP A 392 11.18 10.02 -21.80
CA ASP A 392 11.51 8.70 -22.35
C ASP A 392 12.26 8.75 -23.68
N GLY A 393 12.72 9.94 -24.09
CA GLY A 393 13.42 10.20 -25.34
C GLY A 393 12.51 10.40 -26.55
N THR A 394 11.22 10.05 -26.45
CA THR A 394 10.20 10.27 -27.49
C THR A 394 9.08 11.17 -27.02
N THR A 395 8.76 11.06 -25.74
CA THR A 395 7.72 11.82 -25.06
C THR A 395 8.31 12.41 -23.78
N GLN A 396 8.03 13.68 -23.55
CA GLN A 396 8.37 14.39 -22.33
C GLN A 396 7.10 14.83 -21.64
N THR A 397 7.02 14.64 -20.32
CA THR A 397 5.95 15.22 -19.48
C THR A 397 6.57 16.19 -18.49
N ALA A 398 6.13 17.45 -18.53
CA ALA A 398 6.53 18.49 -17.58
C ALA A 398 5.41 18.72 -16.57
N TYR A 399 5.76 18.88 -15.29
CA TYR A 399 4.83 19.03 -14.19
C TYR A 399 5.03 20.38 -13.49
N THR A 400 3.93 21.05 -13.13
CA THR A 400 3.97 22.29 -12.32
C THR A 400 3.16 22.12 -11.04
N TYR A 401 3.59 22.82 -9.98
CA TYR A 401 3.01 22.70 -8.65
C TYR A 401 2.71 24.08 -8.06
N ASN A 402 1.74 24.13 -7.12
CA ASN A 402 1.55 25.33 -6.29
C ASN A 402 2.41 25.25 -5.02
N GLY A 403 2.30 26.28 -4.16
CA GLY A 403 3.07 26.36 -2.91
C GLY A 403 2.77 25.28 -1.88
N LEU A 404 1.67 24.51 -2.04
CA LEU A 404 1.29 23.37 -1.19
C LEU A 404 1.75 22.03 -1.77
N ASP A 405 2.68 22.02 -2.72
CA ASP A 405 3.15 20.82 -3.44
C ASP A 405 2.02 20.09 -4.21
N GLN A 406 0.90 20.74 -4.51
CA GLN A 406 -0.20 20.20 -5.29
C GLN A 406 0.08 20.33 -6.78
N LEU A 407 -0.08 19.24 -7.53
CA LEU A 407 0.11 19.20 -8.97
C LEU A 407 -0.92 20.09 -9.67
N GLN A 408 -0.48 21.10 -10.42
CA GLN A 408 -1.36 22.01 -11.16
C GLN A 408 -1.54 21.60 -12.61
N THR A 409 -0.43 21.25 -13.28
CA THR A 409 -0.47 20.81 -14.67
C THR A 409 0.50 19.68 -14.93
N ALA A 410 0.12 18.77 -15.82
CA ALA A 410 1.01 17.82 -16.50
C ALA A 410 0.91 18.06 -18.00
N THR A 411 1.99 18.56 -18.61
CA THR A 411 2.06 18.87 -20.04
C THR A 411 2.89 17.82 -20.73
N LYS A 412 2.25 17.04 -21.59
CA LYS A 412 2.87 15.98 -22.39
C LYS A 412 3.22 16.50 -23.76
N GLU A 413 4.48 16.35 -24.15
CA GLU A 413 5.00 16.75 -25.44
C GLU A 413 5.52 15.54 -26.21
N LYS A 414 5.29 15.51 -27.51
CA LYS A 414 5.86 14.53 -28.43
C LYS A 414 6.73 15.27 -29.45
N GLY A 415 8.04 15.09 -29.35
CA GLY A 415 9.00 15.96 -30.02
C GLY A 415 8.92 17.39 -29.48
N THR A 416 8.57 18.37 -30.35
CA THR A 416 8.39 19.78 -29.93
C THR A 416 6.92 20.22 -29.86
N ALA A 417 5.98 19.30 -30.05
CA ALA A 417 4.56 19.61 -30.07
C ALA A 417 3.90 19.16 -28.76
N VAL A 418 3.10 20.05 -28.17
CA VAL A 418 2.23 19.70 -27.04
C VAL A 418 1.18 18.72 -27.54
N ASP A 419 1.19 17.50 -26.99
CA ASP A 419 0.22 16.44 -27.29
C ASP A 419 -0.99 16.50 -26.36
N GLU A 420 -0.77 16.79 -25.07
CA GLU A 420 -1.80 16.77 -24.05
C GLU A 420 -1.44 17.69 -22.89
N VAL A 421 -2.44 18.36 -22.30
CA VAL A 421 -2.30 19.04 -21.01
C VAL A 421 -3.39 18.53 -20.09
N ARG A 422 -3.00 18.05 -18.90
CA ARG A 422 -3.91 17.77 -17.78
C ARG A 422 -3.82 18.89 -16.77
N GLN A 423 -4.98 19.37 -16.32
CA GLN A 423 -5.12 20.43 -15.32
C GLN A 423 -5.80 19.85 -14.09
N TYR A 424 -5.26 20.14 -12.90
CA TYR A 424 -5.67 19.56 -11.64
C TYR A 424 -6.26 20.62 -10.73
N SER A 425 -7.30 20.26 -9.98
CA SER A 425 -7.93 21.09 -8.96
C SER A 425 -7.99 20.34 -7.64
N TYR A 426 -8.04 21.09 -6.53
CA TYR A 426 -8.04 20.53 -5.17
C TYR A 426 -9.12 21.21 -4.32
N ASP A 427 -9.62 20.50 -3.31
CA ASP A 427 -10.45 21.07 -2.27
C ASP A 427 -9.61 21.72 -1.16
N ALA A 428 -10.29 22.35 -0.18
CA ALA A 428 -9.63 23.00 0.94
C ALA A 428 -8.87 22.04 1.89
N ASN A 429 -9.09 20.73 1.77
CA ASN A 429 -8.36 19.69 2.53
C ASN A 429 -7.16 19.14 1.77
N GLY A 430 -6.86 19.65 0.56
CA GLY A 430 -5.78 19.15 -0.27
C GLY A 430 -6.12 17.86 -1.05
N ASN A 431 -7.38 17.49 -1.13
CA ASN A 431 -7.82 16.36 -1.95
C ASN A 431 -7.99 16.81 -3.41
N GLN A 432 -7.46 16.04 -4.36
CA GLN A 432 -7.62 16.28 -5.79
C GLN A 432 -9.09 16.10 -6.18
N THR A 433 -9.73 17.16 -6.72
CA THR A 433 -11.16 17.14 -7.07
C THR A 433 -11.40 16.91 -8.56
N ASP A 434 -10.54 17.43 -9.42
CA ASP A 434 -10.74 17.33 -10.85
C ASP A 434 -9.42 17.14 -11.59
N VAL A 435 -9.48 16.37 -12.68
CA VAL A 435 -8.43 16.28 -13.71
C VAL A 435 -9.06 16.56 -15.07
N LYS A 436 -8.77 17.71 -15.66
CA LYS A 436 -9.25 18.09 -16.99
C LYS A 436 -8.19 17.80 -18.05
N ASN A 437 -8.52 16.93 -18.98
CA ASN A 437 -7.68 16.58 -20.11
C ASN A 437 -8.03 17.44 -21.33
N THR A 438 -7.09 18.28 -21.78
CA THR A 438 -7.34 19.22 -22.91
C THR A 438 -7.41 18.53 -24.26
N LYS A 439 -6.77 17.35 -24.43
CA LYS A 439 -6.76 16.60 -25.68
C LYS A 439 -8.11 15.92 -25.95
N THR A 440 -8.67 15.28 -24.92
CA THR A 440 -9.95 14.56 -25.02
C THR A 440 -11.14 15.45 -24.72
N GLY A 441 -10.94 16.57 -24.01
CA GLY A 441 -11.99 17.43 -23.49
C GLY A 441 -12.73 16.82 -22.28
N GLN A 442 -12.26 15.68 -21.77
CA GLN A 442 -12.84 15.01 -20.61
C GLN A 442 -12.38 15.64 -19.29
N THR A 443 -13.26 15.57 -18.29
CA THR A 443 -12.92 15.88 -16.91
C THR A 443 -13.27 14.69 -16.02
N GLU A 444 -12.28 14.19 -15.28
CA GLU A 444 -12.51 13.26 -14.17
C GLU A 444 -12.74 14.05 -12.89
N SER A 445 -13.81 13.75 -12.17
CA SER A 445 -14.17 14.43 -10.91
C SER A 445 -14.19 13.44 -9.76
N TYR A 446 -13.53 13.81 -8.66
CA TYR A 446 -13.34 13.02 -7.46
C TYR A 446 -14.12 13.64 -6.30
N THR A 447 -14.91 12.84 -5.60
CA THR A 447 -15.68 13.29 -4.43
C THR A 447 -15.23 12.51 -3.21
N TYR A 448 -15.06 13.19 -2.10
CA TYR A 448 -14.61 12.61 -0.84
C TYR A 448 -15.72 12.62 0.20
N ASP A 449 -15.66 11.68 1.14
CA ASP A 449 -16.52 11.67 2.31
C ASP A 449 -16.01 12.63 3.40
N ALA A 450 -16.73 12.71 4.52
CA ALA A 450 -16.38 13.60 5.63
C ALA A 450 -15.03 13.26 6.32
N GLU A 451 -14.42 12.14 5.99
CA GLU A 451 -13.11 11.70 6.50
C GLU A 451 -12.01 11.74 5.42
N ASN A 452 -12.23 12.51 4.34
CA ASN A 452 -11.30 12.65 3.20
C ASN A 452 -11.00 11.36 2.43
N ARG A 453 -11.93 10.37 2.46
CA ARG A 453 -11.79 9.11 1.70
C ARG A 453 -12.53 9.24 0.38
N LEU A 454 -11.92 8.76 -0.71
CA LEU A 454 -12.48 8.84 -2.07
C LEU A 454 -13.79 8.02 -2.16
N SER A 455 -14.92 8.71 -2.22
CA SER A 455 -16.26 8.11 -2.22
C SER A 455 -16.84 7.90 -3.61
N LYS A 456 -16.45 8.73 -4.59
CA LYS A 456 -16.99 8.66 -5.95
C LYS A 456 -16.01 9.22 -6.97
N VAL A 457 -15.96 8.58 -8.14
CA VAL A 457 -15.28 9.07 -9.34
C VAL A 457 -16.30 9.15 -10.48
N ALA A 458 -16.34 10.28 -11.17
CA ALA A 458 -17.20 10.53 -12.32
C ALA A 458 -16.38 11.09 -13.48
N VAL A 459 -16.79 10.78 -14.70
CA VAL A 459 -16.19 11.32 -15.93
C VAL A 459 -17.22 12.13 -16.66
N THR A 460 -16.88 13.37 -16.98
CA THR A 460 -17.67 14.27 -17.85
C THR A 460 -16.98 14.33 -19.20
N ASP A 461 -17.67 13.93 -20.27
CA ASP A 461 -17.14 13.97 -21.63
C ASP A 461 -17.12 15.43 -22.20
N LYS A 462 -16.53 15.59 -23.39
CA LYS A 462 -16.45 16.89 -24.08
C LYS A 462 -17.81 17.55 -24.38
N ASP A 463 -18.90 16.77 -24.40
CA ASP A 463 -20.26 17.22 -24.68
C ASP A 463 -21.04 17.56 -23.39
N GLY A 464 -20.37 17.45 -22.23
CA GLY A 464 -20.91 17.76 -20.90
C GLY A 464 -21.74 16.64 -20.26
N LYS A 465 -21.73 15.43 -20.84
CA LYS A 465 -22.42 14.27 -20.28
C LYS A 465 -21.55 13.63 -19.19
N THR A 466 -22.10 13.56 -17.98
CA THR A 466 -21.42 12.98 -16.82
C THR A 466 -21.87 11.53 -16.57
N ALA A 467 -20.91 10.63 -16.34
CA ALA A 467 -21.13 9.26 -15.90
C ALA A 467 -20.34 8.99 -14.61
N VAL A 468 -20.99 8.40 -13.62
CA VAL A 468 -20.31 7.88 -12.43
C VAL A 468 -19.67 6.54 -12.81
N ILE A 469 -18.34 6.45 -12.73
CA ILE A 469 -17.58 5.25 -13.10
C ILE A 469 -17.24 4.38 -11.90
N GLN A 470 -17.11 5.00 -10.70
CA GLN A 470 -16.83 4.28 -9.47
C GLN A 470 -17.47 4.95 -8.25
N GLN A 471 -17.94 4.12 -7.31
CA GLN A 471 -18.36 4.55 -5.97
C GLN A 471 -17.74 3.62 -4.92
N ASN A 472 -17.28 4.19 -3.81
CA ASN A 472 -16.64 3.46 -2.72
C ASN A 472 -17.35 3.68 -1.39
N ARG A 473 -17.27 2.68 -0.52
CA ARG A 473 -17.73 2.76 0.87
C ARG A 473 -16.68 2.20 1.80
N TYR A 474 -16.62 2.77 2.99
CA TYR A 474 -15.62 2.46 4.00
C TYR A 474 -16.27 2.09 5.32
N ASN A 475 -15.59 1.25 6.12
CA ASN A 475 -15.95 0.98 7.51
C ASN A 475 -15.39 2.09 8.44
N GLY A 476 -15.69 1.99 9.73
CA GLY A 476 -15.23 2.94 10.75
C GLY A 476 -13.71 3.00 10.94
N GLU A 477 -12.99 1.97 10.53
CA GLU A 477 -11.52 1.90 10.55
C GLU A 477 -10.87 2.44 9.27
N GLY A 478 -11.67 2.88 8.30
CA GLY A 478 -11.20 3.46 7.04
C GLY A 478 -10.90 2.44 5.93
N GLN A 479 -11.16 1.16 6.14
CA GLN A 479 -11.02 0.15 5.09
C GLN A 479 -12.15 0.25 4.07
N ARG A 480 -11.82 0.15 2.76
CA ARG A 480 -12.83 0.12 1.69
C ARG A 480 -13.57 -1.22 1.72
N ILE A 481 -14.83 -1.19 2.09
CA ILE A 481 -15.67 -2.39 2.20
C ILE A 481 -16.56 -2.66 0.98
N GLN A 482 -16.74 -1.68 0.10
CA GLN A 482 -17.53 -1.86 -1.12
C GLN A 482 -17.00 -0.95 -2.22
N LYS A 483 -17.02 -1.48 -3.44
CA LYS A 483 -16.80 -0.74 -4.69
C LYS A 483 -17.93 -1.05 -5.66
N VAL A 484 -18.45 -0.02 -6.34
CA VAL A 484 -19.46 -0.15 -7.41
C VAL A 484 -18.89 0.46 -8.67
N GLU A 485 -18.79 -0.32 -9.74
CA GLU A 485 -18.34 0.07 -11.08
C GLU A 485 -19.44 -0.24 -12.08
N GLY A 486 -20.15 0.77 -12.57
CA GLY A 486 -21.32 0.58 -13.39
C GLY A 486 -22.41 -0.23 -12.67
N SER A 487 -22.73 -1.43 -13.15
CA SER A 487 -23.67 -2.35 -12.50
C SER A 487 -23.00 -3.39 -11.60
N LYS A 488 -21.65 -3.46 -11.60
CA LYS A 488 -20.90 -4.43 -10.80
C LYS A 488 -20.66 -3.88 -9.40
N THR A 489 -21.14 -4.60 -8.39
CA THR A 489 -20.83 -4.34 -6.97
C THR A 489 -19.85 -5.40 -6.48
N THR A 490 -18.77 -4.96 -5.81
CA THR A 490 -17.82 -5.83 -5.12
C THR A 490 -17.78 -5.44 -3.65
N ASN A 491 -18.09 -6.36 -2.76
CA ASN A 491 -17.90 -6.18 -1.32
C ASN A 491 -16.60 -6.87 -0.91
N TYR A 492 -15.82 -6.21 -0.06
CA TYR A 492 -14.51 -6.67 0.42
C TYR A 492 -14.59 -7.08 1.87
N TYR A 493 -13.96 -8.21 2.19
CA TYR A 493 -13.82 -8.76 3.53
C TYR A 493 -12.35 -9.03 3.79
N TYR A 494 -11.87 -8.65 4.97
CA TYR A 494 -10.44 -8.59 5.25
C TYR A 494 -10.03 -9.64 6.28
N GLN A 495 -8.77 -10.05 6.18
CA GLN A 495 -8.02 -10.79 7.19
C GLN A 495 -6.72 -10.03 7.41
N ASP A 496 -6.52 -9.48 8.61
CA ASP A 496 -5.31 -8.72 8.97
C ASP A 496 -4.95 -7.61 7.95
N GLY A 497 -5.96 -6.89 7.45
CA GLY A 497 -5.78 -5.81 6.48
C GLY A 497 -5.60 -6.25 5.02
N VAL A 498 -5.61 -7.54 4.74
CA VAL A 498 -5.55 -8.12 3.38
C VAL A 498 -6.92 -8.62 2.98
N VAL A 499 -7.34 -8.39 1.73
CA VAL A 499 -8.62 -8.90 1.23
C VAL A 499 -8.62 -10.42 1.29
N SER A 500 -9.48 -11.00 2.13
CA SER A 500 -9.65 -12.44 2.30
C SER A 500 -10.60 -13.03 1.27
N TYR A 501 -11.77 -12.41 1.09
CA TYR A 501 -12.73 -12.82 0.08
C TYR A 501 -13.57 -11.64 -0.39
N THR A 502 -14.26 -11.83 -1.51
CA THR A 502 -15.18 -10.85 -2.07
C THR A 502 -16.55 -11.48 -2.32
N THR A 503 -17.59 -10.63 -2.28
CA THR A 503 -18.95 -10.99 -2.72
C THR A 503 -19.46 -9.98 -3.74
N ASP A 504 -20.50 -10.34 -4.47
CA ASP A 504 -21.26 -9.43 -5.31
C ASP A 504 -22.28 -8.59 -4.52
N GLY A 505 -23.12 -7.84 -5.21
CA GLY A 505 -24.17 -7.01 -4.61
C GLY A 505 -25.30 -7.79 -3.93
N GLU A 506 -25.42 -9.08 -4.19
CA GLU A 506 -26.39 -10.00 -3.59
C GLU A 506 -25.77 -10.85 -2.46
N ASN A 507 -24.53 -10.50 -2.05
CA ASN A 507 -23.73 -11.21 -1.08
C ASN A 507 -23.32 -12.65 -1.50
N SER A 508 -23.40 -12.99 -2.78
CA SER A 508 -22.84 -14.24 -3.30
C SER A 508 -21.33 -14.14 -3.39
N GLN A 509 -20.61 -15.11 -2.81
CA GLN A 509 -19.16 -15.13 -2.81
C GLN A 509 -18.60 -15.28 -4.23
N THR A 510 -17.71 -14.37 -4.63
CA THR A 510 -17.07 -14.30 -5.96
C THR A 510 -15.62 -14.75 -5.95
N SER A 511 -14.91 -14.56 -4.84
CA SER A 511 -13.53 -15.02 -4.70
C SER A 511 -13.18 -15.41 -3.25
N GLN A 512 -12.11 -16.19 -3.10
CA GLN A 512 -11.45 -16.48 -1.84
C GLN A 512 -9.94 -16.43 -2.05
N ASN A 513 -9.25 -15.55 -1.33
CA ASN A 513 -7.80 -15.50 -1.31
C ASN A 513 -7.24 -16.43 -0.24
N LEU A 514 -6.20 -17.16 -0.57
CA LEU A 514 -5.45 -18.00 0.35
C LEU A 514 -4.21 -17.23 0.81
N ILE A 515 -4.16 -16.90 2.11
CA ILE A 515 -3.18 -15.97 2.66
C ILE A 515 -2.15 -16.74 3.49
N GLY A 516 -0.86 -16.46 3.25
CA GLY A 516 0.24 -17.00 4.04
C GLY A 516 0.36 -16.34 5.41
N THR A 517 1.19 -16.91 6.28
CA THR A 517 1.46 -16.36 7.63
C THR A 517 2.16 -15.00 7.61
N ASP A 518 2.72 -14.62 6.47
CA ASP A 518 3.38 -13.34 6.20
C ASP A 518 2.41 -12.27 5.62
N GLY A 519 1.11 -12.59 5.53
CA GLY A 519 0.09 -11.71 4.94
C GLY A 519 0.09 -11.68 3.41
N ASN A 520 0.96 -12.46 2.73
CA ASN A 520 0.96 -12.52 1.27
C ASN A 520 -0.15 -13.42 0.73
N ILE A 521 -0.85 -12.96 -0.30
CA ILE A 521 -1.78 -13.81 -1.06
C ILE A 521 -0.96 -14.80 -1.89
N LEU A 522 -1.17 -16.10 -1.63
CA LEU A 522 -0.50 -17.21 -2.28
C LEU A 522 -1.21 -17.63 -3.55
N ALA A 523 -2.53 -17.75 -3.44
CA ALA A 523 -3.44 -18.15 -4.51
C ALA A 523 -4.78 -17.48 -4.30
N THR A 524 -5.59 -17.44 -5.35
CA THR A 524 -6.99 -17.05 -5.27
C THR A 524 -7.86 -18.13 -5.87
N GLN A 525 -9.04 -18.31 -5.30
CA GLN A 525 -10.13 -19.08 -5.88
C GLN A 525 -11.16 -18.10 -6.43
N ARG A 526 -11.55 -18.27 -7.69
CA ARG A 526 -12.64 -17.52 -8.32
C ARG A 526 -13.82 -18.46 -8.53
N TYR A 527 -14.96 -18.04 -8.07
CA TYR A 527 -16.18 -18.85 -8.12
C TYR A 527 -17.03 -18.45 -9.33
N GLY A 528 -17.03 -19.29 -10.36
CA GLY A 528 -17.96 -19.21 -11.49
C GLY A 528 -19.32 -19.85 -11.16
N SER A 529 -20.20 -19.92 -12.17
CA SER A 529 -21.53 -20.52 -12.01
C SER A 529 -21.46 -22.04 -11.80
N ASP A 530 -20.48 -22.71 -12.38
CA ASP A 530 -20.37 -24.18 -12.47
C ASP A 530 -18.95 -24.71 -12.19
N HIS A 531 -17.99 -23.83 -11.95
CA HIS A 531 -16.59 -24.19 -11.68
C HIS A 531 -15.93 -23.23 -10.70
N THR A 532 -14.81 -23.65 -10.13
CA THR A 532 -13.93 -22.84 -9.29
C THR A 532 -12.55 -22.85 -9.92
N ASP A 533 -12.07 -21.68 -10.35
CA ASP A 533 -10.68 -21.52 -10.78
C ASP A 533 -9.76 -21.41 -9.57
N TYR A 534 -8.61 -22.04 -9.64
CA TYR A 534 -7.53 -21.92 -8.67
C TYR A 534 -6.32 -21.31 -9.37
N LEU A 535 -5.89 -20.13 -8.92
CA LEU A 535 -4.86 -19.34 -9.56
C LEU A 535 -3.76 -19.02 -8.56
N LEU A 536 -2.51 -19.40 -8.90
CA LEU A 536 -1.33 -19.06 -8.12
C LEU A 536 -0.82 -17.67 -8.46
N TYR A 537 -0.44 -16.90 -7.44
CA TYR A 537 0.24 -15.61 -7.62
C TYR A 537 1.74 -15.81 -7.75
N HIS A 538 2.30 -15.41 -8.89
CA HIS A 538 3.72 -15.12 -9.01
C HIS A 538 3.96 -13.63 -8.73
N LYS A 539 5.00 -13.33 -7.97
CA LYS A 539 5.32 -11.97 -7.54
C LYS A 539 6.82 -11.72 -7.61
N ASP A 540 7.18 -10.46 -7.93
CA ASP A 540 8.56 -9.99 -7.79
C ASP A 540 8.90 -9.75 -6.30
N ILE A 541 10.12 -9.24 -6.02
CA ILE A 541 10.54 -8.96 -4.63
C ILE A 541 9.81 -7.79 -3.98
N GLN A 542 9.16 -6.92 -4.77
CA GLN A 542 8.35 -5.82 -4.28
C GLN A 542 6.93 -6.27 -3.89
N GLY A 543 6.58 -7.52 -4.17
CA GLY A 543 5.24 -8.05 -3.96
C GLY A 543 4.27 -7.73 -5.10
N SER A 544 4.76 -7.17 -6.21
CA SER A 544 3.94 -6.93 -7.40
C SER A 544 3.59 -8.24 -8.08
N THR A 545 2.33 -8.42 -8.46
CA THR A 545 1.89 -9.60 -9.22
C THR A 545 2.48 -9.56 -10.62
N THR A 546 3.20 -10.61 -11.02
CA THR A 546 3.83 -10.73 -12.34
C THR A 546 3.07 -11.69 -13.25
N SER A 547 2.51 -12.76 -12.68
CA SER A 547 1.65 -13.70 -13.38
C SER A 547 0.62 -14.33 -12.44
N LEU A 548 -0.56 -14.62 -12.97
CA LEU A 548 -1.53 -15.54 -12.37
C LEU A 548 -1.49 -16.85 -13.13
N VAL A 549 -1.18 -17.95 -12.45
CA VAL A 549 -0.93 -19.25 -13.07
C VAL A 549 -2.05 -20.22 -12.75
N LYS A 550 -2.64 -20.79 -13.81
CA LYS A 550 -3.72 -21.78 -13.74
C LYS A 550 -3.18 -23.16 -13.32
N GLU A 551 -4.09 -24.07 -12.99
CA GLU A 551 -3.78 -25.46 -12.64
C GLU A 551 -3.11 -26.23 -13.78
N ASP A 552 -3.31 -25.86 -15.04
CA ASP A 552 -2.68 -26.46 -16.22
C ASP A 552 -1.27 -25.90 -16.52
N GLY A 553 -0.81 -24.93 -15.73
CA GLY A 553 0.49 -24.28 -15.87
C GLY A 553 0.54 -23.14 -16.86
N SER A 554 -0.56 -22.81 -17.54
CA SER A 554 -0.65 -21.61 -18.35
C SER A 554 -0.95 -20.37 -17.50
N ALA A 555 -0.62 -19.18 -17.98
CA ALA A 555 -1.04 -17.95 -17.32
C ALA A 555 -2.50 -17.62 -17.65
N ASP A 556 -3.26 -17.20 -16.64
CA ASP A 556 -4.52 -16.51 -16.78
C ASP A 556 -4.29 -15.06 -17.25
N ALA A 557 -3.37 -14.38 -16.57
CA ALA A 557 -2.92 -13.04 -16.91
C ALA A 557 -1.46 -12.85 -16.53
N THR A 558 -0.77 -11.94 -17.24
CA THR A 558 0.57 -11.46 -16.89
C THR A 558 0.57 -9.94 -16.79
N TYR A 559 1.46 -9.41 -15.95
CA TYR A 559 1.46 -8.01 -15.54
C TYR A 559 2.84 -7.40 -15.77
N ARG A 560 2.85 -6.17 -16.28
CA ARG A 560 4.06 -5.36 -16.40
C ARG A 560 3.80 -3.99 -15.79
N TYR A 561 4.85 -3.40 -15.23
CA TYR A 561 4.79 -2.11 -14.56
C TYR A 561 5.88 -1.17 -15.06
N THR A 562 5.53 0.12 -15.21
CA THR A 562 6.54 1.18 -15.30
C THR A 562 7.23 1.33 -13.94
N ASP A 563 8.25 2.16 -13.85
CA ASP A 563 8.98 2.37 -12.59
C ASP A 563 8.06 2.88 -11.45
N PHE A 564 7.05 3.68 -11.79
CA PHE A 564 6.05 4.20 -10.86
C PHE A 564 4.74 3.39 -10.82
N GLY A 565 4.67 2.23 -11.48
CA GLY A 565 3.56 1.28 -11.30
C GLY A 565 2.42 1.41 -12.29
N GLU A 566 2.53 2.22 -13.38
CA GLU A 566 1.56 2.13 -14.46
C GLU A 566 1.49 0.70 -14.96
N THR A 567 0.27 0.15 -15.03
CA THR A 567 0.02 -1.28 -15.17
C THR A 567 -0.41 -1.65 -16.58
N THR A 568 0.31 -2.59 -17.18
CA THR A 568 -0.10 -3.27 -18.42
C THR A 568 -0.46 -4.71 -18.10
N ILE A 569 -1.65 -5.15 -18.51
CA ILE A 569 -2.18 -6.50 -18.27
C ILE A 569 -2.38 -7.21 -19.60
N ASN A 570 -1.81 -8.41 -19.73
CA ASN A 570 -2.00 -9.31 -20.85
C ASN A 570 -2.67 -10.61 -20.37
N GLY A 571 -3.73 -11.10 -21.06
CA GLY A 571 -4.44 -12.33 -20.72
C GLY A 571 -5.93 -12.24 -21.00
N ASP A 572 -6.65 -13.34 -20.76
CA ASP A 572 -8.05 -13.50 -21.13
C ASP A 572 -8.99 -12.82 -20.11
N ASN A 573 -8.65 -12.85 -18.81
CA ASN A 573 -9.47 -12.34 -17.71
C ASN A 573 -8.90 -11.07 -17.08
N LYS A 574 -8.65 -10.05 -17.88
CA LYS A 574 -7.91 -8.84 -17.50
C LYS A 574 -8.45 -8.10 -16.27
N ALA A 575 -9.77 -8.03 -16.14
CA ALA A 575 -10.43 -7.26 -15.08
C ALA A 575 -10.76 -8.07 -13.81
N GLU A 576 -10.42 -9.35 -13.75
CA GLU A 576 -10.78 -10.23 -12.63
C GLU A 576 -9.81 -10.15 -11.44
N ASN A 577 -8.56 -9.72 -11.66
CA ASN A 577 -7.58 -9.57 -10.60
C ASN A 577 -7.29 -8.10 -10.33
N GLU A 578 -7.47 -7.69 -9.08
CA GLU A 578 -7.19 -6.33 -8.62
C GLU A 578 -5.86 -6.22 -7.85
N VAL A 579 -5.26 -7.34 -7.40
CA VAL A 579 -4.00 -7.33 -6.64
C VAL A 579 -2.83 -7.25 -7.61
N CYS A 580 -2.26 -6.05 -7.77
CA CYS A 580 -1.27 -5.76 -8.81
C CYS A 580 0.05 -5.20 -8.25
N TYR A 581 0.43 -3.97 -8.59
CA TYR A 581 1.68 -3.33 -8.21
C TYR A 581 1.85 -3.28 -6.69
N THR A 582 2.96 -3.77 -6.18
CA THR A 582 3.32 -3.86 -4.75
C THR A 582 2.25 -4.49 -3.84
N GLY A 583 1.36 -5.30 -4.43
CA GLY A 583 0.22 -5.91 -3.74
C GLY A 583 -0.97 -4.99 -3.51
N GLY A 584 -0.95 -3.76 -4.04
CA GLY A 584 -2.05 -2.80 -3.99
C GLY A 584 -3.25 -3.23 -4.81
N ILE A 585 -4.43 -2.73 -4.47
CA ILE A 585 -5.69 -3.00 -5.18
C ILE A 585 -5.82 -2.02 -6.34
N TYR A 586 -5.74 -2.53 -7.56
CA TYR A 586 -5.85 -1.76 -8.80
C TYR A 586 -7.31 -1.60 -9.23
N ASP A 587 -7.78 -0.37 -9.31
CA ASP A 587 -9.12 -0.06 -9.77
C ASP A 587 -9.09 0.18 -11.30
N HIS A 588 -9.53 -0.82 -12.07
CA HIS A 588 -9.46 -0.82 -13.53
C HIS A 588 -10.23 0.34 -14.18
N SER A 589 -11.32 0.80 -13.56
CA SER A 589 -12.15 1.90 -14.08
C SER A 589 -11.47 3.26 -13.99
N THR A 590 -10.56 3.45 -13.02
CA THR A 590 -9.91 4.75 -12.75
C THR A 590 -8.41 4.74 -12.99
N GLY A 591 -7.78 3.55 -13.08
CA GLY A 591 -6.32 3.43 -13.14
C GLY A 591 -5.60 3.71 -11.82
N LEU A 592 -6.34 3.93 -10.73
CA LEU A 592 -5.77 4.23 -9.42
C LEU A 592 -5.50 2.95 -8.62
N TYR A 593 -4.54 3.03 -7.70
CA TYR A 593 -4.30 2.01 -6.67
C TYR A 593 -4.90 2.42 -5.34
N TYR A 594 -5.73 1.57 -4.75
CA TYR A 594 -6.13 1.69 -3.36
C TYR A 594 -5.07 1.04 -2.47
N LEU A 595 -4.38 1.86 -1.67
CA LEU A 595 -3.32 1.46 -0.73
C LEU A 595 -3.78 1.64 0.72
N ASN A 596 -4.96 1.12 1.07
CA ASN A 596 -5.61 1.23 2.37
C ASN A 596 -5.99 2.68 2.75
N ALA A 597 -5.05 3.52 3.18
CA ALA A 597 -5.39 4.88 3.62
C ALA A 597 -5.62 5.87 2.48
N ARG A 598 -4.93 5.70 1.36
CA ARG A 598 -4.96 6.67 0.24
C ARG A 598 -5.05 5.97 -1.11
N TYR A 599 -5.44 6.76 -2.13
CA TYR A 599 -5.34 6.37 -3.53
C TYR A 599 -4.08 6.92 -4.17
N TYR A 600 -3.37 6.05 -4.86
CA TYR A 600 -2.15 6.34 -5.59
C TYR A 600 -2.43 6.38 -7.10
N ASN A 601 -2.02 7.46 -7.76
CA ASN A 601 -2.04 7.58 -9.21
C ASN A 601 -0.66 7.21 -9.77
N PRO A 602 -0.50 6.06 -10.45
CA PRO A 602 0.80 5.63 -10.97
C PRO A 602 1.28 6.47 -12.16
N GLU A 603 0.38 7.07 -12.94
CA GLU A 603 0.72 7.95 -14.07
C GLU A 603 1.40 9.25 -13.58
N ASP A 604 0.85 9.84 -12.52
CA ASP A 604 1.43 11.04 -11.91
C ASP A 604 2.55 10.70 -10.90
N GLY A 605 2.64 9.42 -10.47
CA GLY A 605 3.63 8.94 -9.51
C GLY A 605 3.41 9.48 -8.10
N ARG A 606 2.12 9.79 -7.72
CA ARG A 606 1.79 10.44 -6.46
C ARG A 606 0.42 10.07 -5.92
N PHE A 607 0.20 10.32 -4.64
CA PHE A 607 -1.11 10.20 -4.01
C PHE A 607 -2.04 11.33 -4.44
N VAL A 608 -3.36 11.06 -4.49
CA VAL A 608 -4.39 12.04 -4.86
C VAL A 608 -4.87 12.88 -3.65
N THR A 609 -4.42 12.55 -2.44
CA THR A 609 -4.74 13.27 -1.19
C THR A 609 -3.48 13.49 -0.37
N GLU A 610 -3.50 14.50 0.52
CA GLU A 610 -2.44 14.68 1.51
C GLU A 610 -2.32 13.48 2.46
N ASP A 611 -1.10 13.26 2.96
CA ASP A 611 -0.89 12.32 4.05
C ASP A 611 -1.31 12.92 5.39
N THR A 612 -2.05 12.15 6.18
CA THR A 612 -2.31 12.49 7.59
C THR A 612 -1.06 12.31 8.46
N TYR A 613 -0.10 11.48 8.02
CA TYR A 613 1.23 11.39 8.62
C TYR A 613 2.12 12.52 8.10
N ARG A 614 2.53 13.41 9.01
CA ARG A 614 3.26 14.65 8.67
C ARG A 614 4.78 14.47 8.56
N GLY A 615 5.28 13.23 8.61
CA GLY A 615 6.70 12.93 8.56
C GLY A 615 7.42 13.07 9.90
N GLU A 616 8.72 12.84 9.87
CA GLU A 616 9.62 12.99 11.02
C GLU A 616 10.50 14.23 10.79
N THR A 617 10.55 15.16 11.74
CA THR A 617 11.35 16.40 11.63
C THR A 617 12.81 16.15 11.27
N ALA A 618 13.39 15.06 11.78
CA ALA A 618 14.79 14.68 11.49
C ALA A 618 14.98 13.95 10.15
N LYS A 619 13.91 13.68 9.41
CA LYS A 619 13.90 12.96 8.12
C LYS A 619 13.07 13.72 7.09
N PRO A 620 13.62 14.77 6.49
CA PRO A 620 12.88 15.66 5.57
C PRO A 620 12.17 14.93 4.43
N GLU A 621 12.73 13.82 3.94
CA GLU A 621 12.17 13.01 2.89
C GLU A 621 10.80 12.40 3.25
N THR A 622 10.49 12.27 4.54
CA THR A 622 9.18 11.77 5.01
C THR A 622 8.11 12.86 5.07
N GLY A 623 8.49 14.12 4.91
CA GLY A 623 7.60 15.28 5.06
C GLY A 623 6.84 15.68 3.79
N HIS A 624 7.09 15.04 2.64
CA HIS A 624 6.36 15.33 1.40
C HIS A 624 5.00 14.60 1.39
N LEU A 625 3.90 15.34 1.47
CA LEU A 625 2.57 14.79 1.76
C LEU A 625 1.92 14.02 0.59
N TYR A 626 2.40 14.20 -0.63
CA TYR A 626 1.85 13.53 -1.83
C TYR A 626 2.81 12.52 -2.48
N ALA A 627 4.11 12.55 -2.17
CA ALA A 627 5.10 11.71 -2.85
C ALA A 627 4.92 10.23 -2.48
N TYR A 628 4.93 9.36 -3.48
CA TYR A 628 4.99 7.92 -3.28
C TYR A 628 6.43 7.48 -3.04
N CYS A 629 6.65 6.73 -1.94
CA CYS A 629 7.95 6.11 -1.62
C CYS A 629 9.15 7.07 -1.69
N ALA A 630 8.97 8.35 -1.31
CA ALA A 630 10.00 9.40 -1.41
C ALA A 630 10.64 9.48 -2.81
N ASN A 631 9.88 9.25 -3.88
CA ASN A 631 10.35 9.17 -5.29
C ASN A 631 11.38 8.05 -5.57
N ASN A 632 11.38 7.01 -4.77
CA ASN A 632 12.21 5.81 -4.98
C ASN A 632 11.35 4.53 -4.99
N PRO A 633 10.47 4.36 -5.98
CA PRO A 633 9.52 3.24 -6.05
C PRO A 633 10.19 1.90 -6.36
N VAL A 634 11.48 1.89 -6.75
CA VAL A 634 12.27 0.67 -7.01
C VAL A 634 12.67 0.00 -5.71
N ASN A 635 13.03 0.77 -4.68
CA ASN A 635 13.57 0.27 -3.41
C ASN A 635 12.57 0.28 -2.26
N TYR A 636 11.46 1.01 -2.40
CA TYR A 636 10.43 1.16 -1.37
C TYR A 636 9.04 0.80 -1.88
N VAL A 637 8.20 0.36 -0.97
CA VAL A 637 6.77 0.10 -1.16
C VAL A 637 5.98 0.77 -0.04
N ASP A 638 4.75 1.19 -0.30
CA ASP A 638 3.86 1.76 0.71
C ASP A 638 2.54 0.97 0.79
N PRO A 639 2.51 -0.15 1.52
CA PRO A 639 1.31 -0.98 1.61
C PRO A 639 0.21 -0.39 2.49
N SER A 640 0.52 0.62 3.30
CA SER A 640 -0.43 1.28 4.20
C SER A 640 -1.05 2.55 3.63
N GLY A 641 -0.43 3.12 2.59
CA GLY A 641 -0.76 4.45 2.09
C GLY A 641 -0.29 5.59 3.00
N HIS A 642 0.66 5.34 3.94
CA HIS A 642 1.23 6.33 4.85
C HIS A 642 2.75 6.28 4.94
N LYS A 643 3.33 5.08 5.02
CA LYS A 643 4.77 4.91 5.29
C LYS A 643 5.42 3.95 4.31
N ALA A 644 6.44 4.45 3.63
CA ALA A 644 7.30 3.64 2.78
C ALA A 644 8.10 2.62 3.60
N LYS A 645 8.20 1.39 3.07
CA LYS A 645 9.01 0.28 3.63
C LYS A 645 10.07 -0.15 2.62
N ILE A 646 11.26 -0.52 3.11
CA ILE A 646 12.35 -1.01 2.25
C ILE A 646 12.03 -2.43 1.78
N VAL A 647 12.15 -2.70 0.48
CA VAL A 647 11.82 -3.97 -0.18
C VAL A 647 12.72 -5.12 0.26
N ILE A 648 14.00 -4.87 0.56
CA ILE A 648 15.06 -5.89 0.68
C ILE A 648 14.91 -6.83 1.89
N TYR A 649 14.13 -6.45 2.91
CA TYR A 649 14.01 -7.19 4.18
C TYR A 649 12.77 -8.06 4.29
N TYR A 650 12.17 -8.45 3.16
CA TYR A 650 10.89 -9.16 3.12
C TYR A 650 10.91 -10.63 3.60
N ASN A 651 12.06 -11.15 4.05
CA ASN A 651 12.18 -12.55 4.47
C ASN A 651 12.49 -12.78 5.95
N LYS A 652 12.23 -11.82 6.83
CA LYS A 652 12.20 -12.11 8.27
C LYS A 652 10.78 -12.42 8.71
N ASN A 653 10.58 -13.63 9.24
CA ASN A 653 9.36 -14.10 9.95
C ASN A 653 8.96 -13.24 11.16
N THR A 654 9.23 -11.95 11.13
CA THR A 654 8.88 -10.99 12.19
C THR A 654 8.62 -9.62 11.58
N ILE A 655 7.46 -9.47 10.95
CA ILE A 655 6.82 -8.16 10.98
C ILE A 655 5.78 -8.23 12.09
N LYS A 656 6.20 -7.94 13.31
CA LYS A 656 5.29 -7.35 14.29
C LYS A 656 5.18 -5.88 13.91
N ILE A 657 4.02 -5.49 13.38
CA ILE A 657 3.57 -4.11 13.26
C ILE A 657 3.39 -3.55 14.66
#